data_f893ffac5f7dd0b4512a6f72eb063d40
#
_entry.id   f893ffac5f7dd0b4512a6f72eb063d40
#
_cell.length_a   1.000
_cell.length_b   1.000
_cell.length_c   1.000
_cell.angle_alpha   90.00
_cell.angle_beta   90.00
_cell.angle_gamma   90.00
#
_symmetry.space_group_name_H-M   'P 1'
#
loop_
_entity.id
_entity.type
_entity.pdbx_description
1 polymer ?
#
loop_
_entity_poly.entity_id
_entity_poly.type
_entity_poly.pdbx_seq_one_letter_code
_entity_poly.pdbx_strand_id
1 'polypeptide(L)'
;MSGGVAQGAPRVGSIFGSRHLWRRLDEVQRLDRGRRLLENLHRTVVRLPTGGHNEAMTAILGLNAYHGDAAAALVIDGELVAAVEEERFTRIKHCAGFPALAAAWCLTEAGIGPAELDNIAISRDSRANAGHKLWWVIRHGANGRYLKARLANAARVRDVRSTFAGATGIEPEALRAKLHHVEHHQAHVASAFFVSPFEHAAVLSVDGFGDFTSMMLAQGEGSSFRVLDRVLFPHSLGMFYTALTQWLGFPKYGEEGKVMGLASYGDPCFLERMRELVVLDGDLFRLSLEYFAHEDGVDMTWHGQTPTIGRLFSDRLVETFGPPREPRSEITAQHENVAASLQAMLEDAYLHVVRMLWERTRIPNLCLAGGVALNAIANGRVLPETPFDELFIQPAAGDAGTAVGAAFWVWNQHLGRPRSFVMNHAYTGPAYSEAECAAAIASAGLEGERLDDDRLFAEIAERISMGDIVGWFQGRMEFGPRALGNRSILVDPRRAEIKDILNARVKHREPFRPFAPSILAEATAEWYEQDYPSPFMLLVYKTRAGKRERIPAVNHVDDTGRLQTVERRVNPRYWRLIKEFEKLTGVPLVLNTSFNESEPIVMTPQHAVETFTKTEMDILVLGNHVVRSGAACRVASEAVASAGVARP
;
A
#
# COMPACT_ATOMS: atom_id res chain seq x y z
N MET A 1 80.33 11.78 -27.10
CA MET A 1 80.21 10.39 -27.60
C MET A 1 78.85 9.88 -27.12
N SER A 2 78.01 9.48 -28.05
CA SER A 2 76.79 8.62 -27.99
C SER A 2 75.81 8.94 -26.91
N GLY A 3 74.60 9.40 -27.15
CA GLY A 3 73.65 8.99 -28.21
C GLY A 3 72.69 7.97 -27.65
N GLY A 4 71.43 8.38 -27.29
CA GLY A 4 70.43 7.47 -26.83
C GLY A 4 69.07 8.15 -26.79
N VAL A 5 68.32 8.06 -27.88
CA VAL A 5 66.92 8.52 -28.07
C VAL A 5 66.01 7.57 -27.37
N ALA A 6 65.10 8.07 -26.51
CA ALA A 6 63.98 7.31 -26.01
C ALA A 6 62.68 7.96 -26.51
N GLN A 7 61.96 7.17 -27.29
CA GLN A 7 60.67 7.49 -27.88
C GLN A 7 59.54 7.62 -26.80
N GLY A 8 58.74 8.68 -26.92
CA GLY A 8 57.57 8.90 -26.08
C GLY A 8 56.40 8.03 -26.50
N ALA A 9 55.72 7.42 -25.50
CA ALA A 9 54.44 6.79 -25.65
C ALA A 9 53.29 7.83 -25.51
N PRO A 10 52.22 7.74 -26.29
CA PRO A 10 51.12 8.70 -26.21
C PRO A 10 50.25 8.46 -24.97
N ARG A 11 49.92 9.54 -24.25
CA ARG A 11 48.92 9.56 -23.18
C ARG A 11 47.55 9.28 -23.78
N VAL A 12 46.92 8.17 -23.37
CA VAL A 12 45.53 7.85 -23.65
C VAL A 12 44.67 8.74 -22.77
N GLY A 13 43.89 9.63 -23.42
CA GLY A 13 42.90 10.47 -22.76
C GLY A 13 41.77 9.64 -22.14
N SER A 14 41.38 9.99 -20.92
CA SER A 14 40.25 9.40 -20.21
C SER A 14 38.94 9.66 -20.96
N ILE A 15 38.32 8.61 -21.49
CA ILE A 15 36.97 8.66 -22.07
C ILE A 15 35.97 8.66 -20.93
N PHE A 16 35.53 9.85 -20.53
CA PHE A 16 34.29 10.03 -19.75
C PHE A 16 33.09 9.76 -20.68
N GLY A 17 32.58 8.53 -20.69
CA GLY A 17 31.49 8.14 -21.58
C GLY A 17 30.70 6.91 -21.15
N SER A 18 31.08 6.22 -20.07
CA SER A 18 30.51 4.90 -19.76
C SER A 18 29.22 4.91 -18.93
N ARG A 19 28.93 5.94 -18.13
CA ARG A 19 27.72 5.97 -17.27
C ARG A 19 26.40 6.20 -18.03
N HIS A 20 26.42 6.90 -19.15
CA HIS A 20 25.22 7.12 -19.99
C HIS A 20 24.89 5.90 -20.88
N LEU A 21 25.89 5.14 -21.30
CA LEU A 21 25.68 3.90 -22.08
C LEU A 21 25.09 2.78 -21.23
N TRP A 22 25.57 2.61 -20.00
CA TRP A 22 25.03 1.61 -19.06
C TRP A 22 23.60 1.93 -18.63
N ARG A 23 23.23 3.20 -18.45
CA ARG A 23 21.85 3.62 -18.18
C ARG A 23 20.89 3.30 -19.34
N ARG A 24 21.31 3.53 -20.59
CA ARG A 24 20.50 3.17 -21.77
C ARG A 24 20.37 1.66 -21.96
N LEU A 25 21.40 0.89 -21.67
CA LEU A 25 21.35 -0.57 -21.73
C LEU A 25 20.44 -1.16 -20.66
N ASP A 26 20.43 -0.61 -19.45
CA ASP A 26 19.50 -1.00 -18.38
C ASP A 26 18.03 -0.62 -18.72
N GLU A 27 17.80 0.56 -19.29
CA GLU A 27 16.46 0.94 -19.78
C GLU A 27 15.99 0.05 -20.93
N VAL A 28 16.84 -0.26 -21.89
CA VAL A 28 16.53 -1.15 -23.02
C VAL A 28 16.29 -2.59 -22.54
N GLN A 29 17.08 -3.11 -21.59
CA GLN A 29 16.86 -4.45 -21.03
C GLN A 29 15.59 -4.54 -20.19
N ARG A 30 15.18 -3.45 -19.50
CA ARG A 30 13.91 -3.38 -18.77
C ARG A 30 12.70 -3.29 -19.71
N LEU A 31 12.82 -2.52 -20.79
CA LEU A 31 11.81 -2.45 -21.85
C LEU A 31 11.66 -3.80 -22.58
N ASP A 32 12.77 -4.53 -22.78
CA ASP A 32 12.77 -5.84 -23.43
C ASP A 32 12.17 -6.94 -22.52
N ARG A 33 12.38 -6.86 -21.19
CA ARG A 33 11.68 -7.72 -20.21
C ARG A 33 10.19 -7.40 -20.15
N GLY A 34 9.80 -6.13 -20.16
CA GLY A 34 8.41 -5.69 -20.24
C GLY A 34 7.73 -6.17 -21.52
N ARG A 35 8.45 -6.08 -22.64
CA ARG A 35 7.95 -6.53 -23.95
C ARG A 35 7.76 -8.05 -24.00
N ARG A 36 8.68 -8.84 -23.46
CA ARG A 36 8.53 -10.32 -23.34
C ARG A 36 7.41 -10.72 -22.39
N LEU A 37 7.17 -9.94 -21.31
CA LEU A 37 6.03 -10.13 -20.42
C LEU A 37 4.71 -9.85 -21.15
N LEU A 38 4.64 -8.79 -21.95
CA LEU A 38 3.50 -8.43 -22.78
C LEU A 38 3.25 -9.47 -23.90
N GLU A 39 4.31 -10.00 -24.53
CA GLU A 39 4.19 -11.07 -25.54
C GLU A 39 3.68 -12.39 -24.94
N ASN A 40 4.01 -12.69 -23.67
CA ASN A 40 3.49 -13.85 -22.95
C ASN A 40 2.05 -13.66 -22.44
N LEU A 41 1.66 -12.43 -22.07
CA LEU A 41 0.31 -12.08 -21.63
C LEU A 41 -0.72 -12.16 -22.79
N HIS A 42 -0.29 -11.95 -24.04
CA HIS A 42 -1.18 -12.03 -25.22
C HIS A 42 -1.71 -13.44 -25.54
N ARG A 43 -1.30 -14.50 -24.82
CA ARG A 43 -1.68 -15.89 -25.11
C ARG A 43 -2.87 -16.44 -24.33
N THR A 44 -3.43 -15.68 -23.37
CA THR A 44 -4.53 -16.18 -22.54
C THR A 44 -5.69 -15.18 -22.49
N VAL A 45 -6.49 -15.12 -23.54
CA VAL A 45 -7.70 -14.29 -23.56
C VAL A 45 -8.88 -15.11 -23.05
N VAL A 46 -9.35 -14.83 -21.84
CA VAL A 46 -10.67 -15.28 -21.37
C VAL A 46 -11.68 -14.19 -21.73
N ARG A 47 -12.54 -14.46 -22.72
CA ARG A 47 -13.64 -13.55 -23.07
C ARG A 47 -14.70 -13.59 -21.97
N LEU A 48 -15.05 -12.41 -21.44
CA LEU A 48 -16.24 -12.23 -20.63
C LEU A 48 -17.50 -12.54 -21.47
N PRO A 49 -18.58 -13.12 -20.89
CA PRO A 49 -19.82 -13.35 -21.62
C PRO A 49 -20.44 -11.99 -21.99
N THR A 50 -20.64 -11.77 -23.28
CA THR A 50 -21.37 -10.62 -23.82
C THR A 50 -22.85 -10.78 -23.49
N GLY A 51 -23.29 -10.25 -22.37
CA GLY A 51 -24.71 -10.06 -22.06
C GLY A 51 -25.26 -8.95 -22.96
N GLY A 52 -26.32 -9.29 -23.73
CA GLY A 52 -26.92 -8.37 -24.68
C GLY A 52 -27.62 -7.20 -24.01
N HIS A 53 -26.98 -6.04 -24.02
CA HIS A 53 -27.62 -4.74 -24.02
C HIS A 53 -26.93 -3.84 -25.04
N ASN A 54 -27.72 -3.16 -25.84
CA ASN A 54 -27.32 -2.34 -27.00
C ASN A 54 -26.76 -0.95 -26.59
N GLU A 55 -26.23 -0.77 -25.37
CA GLU A 55 -25.47 0.42 -24.99
C GLU A 55 -23.97 0.15 -25.19
N ALA A 56 -23.27 1.12 -25.79
CA ALA A 56 -21.84 1.02 -26.00
C ALA A 56 -21.13 0.94 -24.64
N MET A 57 -20.32 -0.13 -24.43
CA MET A 57 -19.48 -0.33 -23.25
C MET A 57 -18.65 0.94 -22.96
N THR A 58 -18.60 1.37 -21.72
CA THR A 58 -17.76 2.50 -21.29
C THR A 58 -16.61 2.00 -20.45
N ALA A 59 -15.38 2.09 -20.98
CA ALA A 59 -14.15 1.64 -20.30
C ALA A 59 -13.34 2.87 -19.82
N ILE A 60 -13.00 2.89 -18.52
CA ILE A 60 -12.27 3.97 -17.86
C ILE A 60 -11.05 3.41 -17.15
N LEU A 61 -9.84 3.80 -17.58
CA LEU A 61 -8.59 3.46 -16.92
C LEU A 61 -8.19 4.58 -15.96
N GLY A 62 -8.16 4.29 -14.66
CA GLY A 62 -7.64 5.17 -13.63
C GLY A 62 -6.18 4.89 -13.34
N LEU A 63 -5.38 5.95 -13.16
CA LEU A 63 -3.93 5.89 -12.94
C LEU A 63 -3.53 6.73 -11.73
N ASN A 64 -2.80 6.12 -10.79
CA ASN A 64 -1.90 6.85 -9.89
C ASN A 64 -0.51 6.85 -10.51
N ALA A 65 -0.03 8.01 -10.95
CA ALA A 65 1.25 8.13 -11.63
C ALA A 65 2.05 9.32 -11.12
N TYR A 66 3.39 9.16 -11.11
CA TYR A 66 4.36 10.19 -10.68
C TYR A 66 4.23 10.59 -9.20
N HIS A 67 3.70 9.70 -8.40
CA HIS A 67 3.70 9.65 -6.94
C HIS A 67 4.33 8.33 -6.46
N GLY A 68 4.45 8.15 -5.15
CA GLY A 68 4.64 6.82 -4.55
C GLY A 68 3.45 5.91 -4.85
N ASP A 69 3.66 4.61 -4.70
CA ASP A 69 2.62 3.59 -4.85
C ASP A 69 1.86 3.68 -6.19
N ALA A 70 2.63 3.82 -7.30
CA ALA A 70 2.06 3.86 -8.64
C ALA A 70 1.14 2.65 -8.88
N ALA A 71 -0.07 2.89 -9.45
CA ALA A 71 -1.12 1.88 -9.58
C ALA A 71 -2.03 2.16 -10.77
N ALA A 72 -2.71 1.14 -11.25
CA ALA A 72 -3.77 1.24 -12.25
C ALA A 72 -5.04 0.52 -11.80
N ALA A 73 -6.19 1.03 -12.24
CA ALA A 73 -7.51 0.46 -12.01
C ALA A 73 -8.37 0.61 -13.26
N LEU A 74 -9.10 -0.44 -13.62
CA LEU A 74 -9.99 -0.44 -14.77
C LEU A 74 -11.44 -0.60 -14.33
N VAL A 75 -12.26 0.37 -14.70
CA VAL A 75 -13.72 0.38 -14.50
C VAL A 75 -14.40 0.21 -15.85
N ILE A 76 -15.30 -0.75 -15.95
CA ILE A 76 -16.14 -1.00 -17.13
C ILE A 76 -17.60 -0.92 -16.69
N ASP A 77 -18.37 -0.03 -17.29
CA ASP A 77 -19.80 0.19 -17.01
C ASP A 77 -20.12 0.36 -15.51
N GLY A 78 -19.20 0.99 -14.77
CA GLY A 78 -19.32 1.25 -13.35
C GLY A 78 -18.86 0.12 -12.42
N GLU A 79 -18.36 -0.99 -12.96
CA GLU A 79 -17.82 -2.11 -12.20
C GLU A 79 -16.28 -2.09 -12.17
N LEU A 80 -15.66 -2.27 -11.02
CA LEU A 80 -14.20 -2.39 -10.89
C LEU A 80 -13.74 -3.79 -11.34
N VAL A 81 -13.25 -3.89 -12.56
CA VAL A 81 -12.82 -5.17 -13.17
C VAL A 81 -11.44 -5.60 -12.68
N ALA A 82 -10.51 -4.64 -12.56
CA ALA A 82 -9.12 -4.88 -12.19
C ALA A 82 -8.52 -3.68 -11.49
N ALA A 83 -7.68 -3.93 -10.47
CA ALA A 83 -6.82 -2.92 -9.86
C ALA A 83 -5.56 -3.59 -9.30
N VAL A 84 -4.39 -2.96 -9.53
CA VAL A 84 -3.10 -3.51 -9.10
C VAL A 84 -2.04 -2.41 -9.00
N GLU A 85 -1.10 -2.57 -8.06
CA GLU A 85 0.04 -1.68 -7.91
C GLU A 85 1.20 -2.10 -8.81
N GLU A 86 1.93 -1.13 -9.35
CA GLU A 86 3.11 -1.33 -10.22
C GLU A 86 4.24 -2.09 -9.49
N GLU A 87 4.38 -1.90 -8.18
CA GLU A 87 5.38 -2.58 -7.35
C GLU A 87 5.26 -4.10 -7.39
N ARG A 88 4.06 -4.64 -7.66
CA ARG A 88 3.83 -6.08 -7.73
C ARG A 88 4.56 -6.71 -8.91
N PHE A 89 4.71 -5.95 -10.01
CA PHE A 89 5.44 -6.35 -11.23
C PHE A 89 6.93 -6.02 -11.14
N THR A 90 7.27 -4.79 -10.74
CA THR A 90 8.65 -4.29 -10.71
C THR A 90 9.48 -4.87 -9.57
N ARG A 91 8.83 -5.36 -8.51
CA ARG A 91 9.42 -5.79 -7.24
C ARG A 91 10.17 -4.67 -6.50
N ILE A 92 9.84 -3.41 -6.83
CA ILE A 92 10.36 -2.21 -6.16
C ILE A 92 9.26 -1.67 -5.24
N LYS A 93 9.50 -1.75 -3.93
CA LYS A 93 8.53 -1.33 -2.93
C LYS A 93 8.25 0.16 -3.02
N HIS A 94 6.96 0.54 -2.89
CA HIS A 94 6.49 1.92 -3.06
C HIS A 94 6.87 2.53 -4.42
N CYS A 95 6.90 1.70 -5.47
CA CYS A 95 7.31 2.08 -6.81
C CYS A 95 6.65 3.40 -7.24
N ALA A 96 7.48 4.38 -7.63
CA ALA A 96 7.03 5.65 -8.16
C ALA A 96 7.28 5.71 -9.68
N GLY A 97 6.49 6.49 -10.37
CA GLY A 97 6.61 6.66 -11.81
C GLY A 97 5.28 6.44 -12.53
N PHE A 98 5.36 6.03 -13.79
CA PHE A 98 4.17 5.68 -14.57
C PHE A 98 3.87 4.18 -14.41
N PRO A 99 2.62 3.76 -14.09
CA PRO A 99 2.26 2.36 -13.84
C PRO A 99 2.02 1.61 -15.15
N ALA A 100 3.07 1.41 -15.93
CA ALA A 100 3.00 0.84 -17.28
C ALA A 100 2.55 -0.63 -17.28
N LEU A 101 3.13 -1.44 -16.39
CA LEU A 101 2.82 -2.87 -16.29
C LEU A 101 1.44 -3.11 -15.67
N ALA A 102 1.09 -2.34 -14.65
CA ALA A 102 -0.22 -2.40 -14.03
C ALA A 102 -1.32 -2.00 -15.01
N ALA A 103 -1.14 -0.93 -15.79
CA ALA A 103 -2.09 -0.50 -16.80
C ALA A 103 -2.27 -1.55 -17.92
N ALA A 104 -1.16 -2.08 -18.44
CA ALA A 104 -1.19 -3.12 -19.48
C ALA A 104 -1.89 -4.40 -18.97
N TRP A 105 -1.61 -4.80 -17.72
CA TRP A 105 -2.26 -5.95 -17.10
C TRP A 105 -3.77 -5.74 -16.94
N CYS A 106 -4.22 -4.58 -16.47
CA CYS A 106 -5.65 -4.28 -16.31
C CYS A 106 -6.42 -4.43 -17.64
N LEU A 107 -5.82 -3.97 -18.76
CA LEU A 107 -6.42 -4.11 -20.09
C LEU A 107 -6.46 -5.58 -20.53
N THR A 108 -5.36 -6.31 -20.32
CA THR A 108 -5.27 -7.74 -20.67
C THR A 108 -6.27 -8.57 -19.87
N GLU A 109 -6.43 -8.31 -18.58
CA GLU A 109 -7.40 -8.99 -17.71
C GLU A 109 -8.83 -8.82 -18.20
N ALA A 110 -9.17 -7.63 -18.70
CA ALA A 110 -10.48 -7.34 -19.27
C ALA A 110 -10.64 -7.80 -20.74
N GLY A 111 -9.57 -8.23 -21.39
CA GLY A 111 -9.58 -8.63 -22.79
C GLY A 111 -9.84 -7.49 -23.77
N ILE A 112 -9.48 -6.23 -23.40
CA ILE A 112 -9.64 -5.04 -24.25
C ILE A 112 -8.28 -4.45 -24.63
N GLY A 113 -8.24 -3.81 -25.80
CA GLY A 113 -7.06 -3.08 -26.26
C GLY A 113 -7.05 -1.61 -25.78
N PRO A 114 -5.88 -0.93 -25.83
CA PRO A 114 -5.78 0.48 -25.45
C PRO A 114 -6.67 1.40 -26.30
N ALA A 115 -6.96 1.04 -27.56
CA ALA A 115 -7.81 1.82 -28.46
C ALA A 115 -9.32 1.72 -28.10
N GLU A 116 -9.70 0.76 -27.27
CA GLU A 116 -11.08 0.54 -26.82
C GLU A 116 -11.42 1.31 -25.55
N LEU A 117 -10.42 2.02 -24.95
CA LEU A 117 -10.65 2.91 -23.82
C LEU A 117 -11.41 4.18 -24.27
N ASP A 118 -12.45 4.54 -23.53
CA ASP A 118 -13.17 5.80 -23.69
C ASP A 118 -12.53 6.94 -22.89
N ASN A 119 -12.03 6.61 -21.69
CA ASN A 119 -11.46 7.60 -20.79
C ASN A 119 -10.20 7.06 -20.09
N ILE A 120 -9.24 7.96 -19.87
CA ILE A 120 -8.10 7.76 -18.99
C ILE A 120 -8.15 8.86 -17.93
N ALA A 121 -8.12 8.48 -16.65
CA ALA A 121 -8.15 9.41 -15.53
C ALA A 121 -6.84 9.30 -14.74
N ILE A 122 -6.15 10.41 -14.54
CA ILE A 122 -4.96 10.48 -13.68
C ILE A 122 -5.31 11.22 -12.38
N SER A 123 -4.91 10.66 -11.24
CA SER A 123 -5.14 11.22 -9.90
C SER A 123 -4.24 12.42 -9.59
N ARG A 124 -4.09 13.33 -10.56
CA ARG A 124 -3.25 14.51 -10.47
C ARG A 124 -3.72 15.63 -11.37
N ASP A 125 -3.93 16.82 -10.79
CA ASP A 125 -4.18 18.05 -11.53
C ASP A 125 -3.20 19.16 -11.15
N SER A 126 -2.24 19.42 -12.01
CA SER A 126 -1.25 20.48 -11.81
C SER A 126 -1.86 21.89 -11.73
N ARG A 127 -3.10 22.07 -12.19
CA ARG A 127 -3.83 23.36 -12.18
C ARG A 127 -4.62 23.56 -10.88
N ALA A 128 -4.89 22.47 -10.14
CA ALA A 128 -5.59 22.56 -8.87
C ALA A 128 -4.86 23.51 -7.91
N ASN A 129 -5.63 24.30 -7.17
CA ASN A 129 -5.12 25.27 -6.19
C ASN A 129 -4.12 26.30 -6.75
N ALA A 130 -4.22 26.67 -8.04
CA ALA A 130 -3.27 27.57 -8.71
C ALA A 130 -3.12 28.94 -8.01
N GLY A 131 -4.22 29.51 -7.48
CA GLY A 131 -4.19 30.76 -6.74
C GLY A 131 -3.35 30.68 -5.46
N HIS A 132 -3.51 29.59 -4.68
CA HIS A 132 -2.72 29.35 -3.47
C HIS A 132 -1.25 29.06 -3.78
N LYS A 133 -0.96 28.32 -4.85
CA LYS A 133 0.40 28.09 -5.34
C LYS A 133 1.10 29.38 -5.72
N LEU A 134 0.40 30.27 -6.42
CA LEU A 134 0.92 31.58 -6.83
C LEU A 134 1.17 32.48 -5.60
N TRP A 135 0.19 32.56 -4.70
CA TRP A 135 0.32 33.34 -3.46
C TRP A 135 1.52 32.85 -2.61
N TRP A 136 1.70 31.53 -2.51
CA TRP A 136 2.83 30.93 -1.83
C TRP A 136 4.17 31.38 -2.43
N VAL A 137 4.31 31.29 -3.76
CA VAL A 137 5.54 31.71 -4.47
C VAL A 137 5.82 33.21 -4.26
N ILE A 138 4.79 34.03 -4.27
CA ILE A 138 4.94 35.49 -4.04
C ILE A 138 5.43 35.76 -2.62
N ARG A 139 4.92 35.05 -1.61
CA ARG A 139 5.23 35.28 -0.21
C ARG A 139 6.60 34.73 0.23
N HIS A 140 7.01 33.56 -0.27
CA HIS A 140 8.20 32.84 0.17
C HIS A 140 9.34 32.88 -0.87
N GLY A 141 9.13 33.53 -2.01
CA GLY A 141 10.08 33.56 -3.11
C GLY A 141 10.12 32.24 -3.91
N ALA A 142 10.60 32.34 -5.14
CA ALA A 142 10.80 31.15 -5.97
C ALA A 142 12.19 30.58 -5.69
N ASN A 143 12.30 29.57 -4.84
CA ASN A 143 13.50 28.75 -4.80
C ASN A 143 13.63 28.06 -6.17
N GLY A 144 14.63 28.45 -6.96
CA GLY A 144 14.77 28.02 -8.35
C GLY A 144 14.85 26.50 -8.54
N ARG A 145 15.32 25.77 -7.53
CA ARG A 145 15.39 24.31 -7.51
C ARG A 145 14.00 23.68 -7.36
N TYR A 146 13.19 24.18 -6.44
CA TYR A 146 11.81 23.76 -6.22
C TYR A 146 10.91 24.03 -7.42
N LEU A 147 10.99 25.25 -7.98
CA LEU A 147 10.21 25.63 -9.17
C LEU A 147 10.57 24.74 -10.38
N LYS A 148 11.87 24.46 -10.60
CA LYS A 148 12.34 23.60 -11.69
C LYS A 148 11.84 22.17 -11.54
N ALA A 149 11.86 21.60 -10.33
CA ALA A 149 11.32 20.27 -10.05
C ALA A 149 9.81 20.20 -10.29
N ARG A 150 9.06 21.24 -9.87
CA ARG A 150 7.61 21.34 -10.10
C ARG A 150 7.24 21.48 -11.58
N LEU A 151 7.99 22.28 -12.34
CA LEU A 151 7.78 22.43 -13.78
C LEU A 151 8.09 21.13 -14.53
N ALA A 152 9.16 20.43 -14.17
CA ALA A 152 9.49 19.13 -14.76
C ALA A 152 8.40 18.08 -14.48
N ASN A 153 7.86 18.06 -13.26
CA ASN A 153 6.74 17.18 -12.91
C ASN A 153 5.45 17.55 -13.67
N ALA A 154 5.12 18.84 -13.77
CA ALA A 154 3.96 19.29 -14.54
C ALA A 154 4.07 18.92 -16.03
N ALA A 155 5.27 18.94 -16.60
CA ALA A 155 5.51 18.51 -17.96
C ALA A 155 5.24 17.00 -18.14
N ARG A 156 5.72 16.15 -17.21
CA ARG A 156 5.44 14.70 -17.22
C ARG A 156 3.95 14.39 -17.15
N VAL A 157 3.21 15.07 -16.28
CA VAL A 157 1.76 14.89 -16.13
C VAL A 157 1.00 15.31 -17.39
N ARG A 158 1.52 16.28 -18.16
CA ARG A 158 0.92 16.68 -19.46
C ARG A 158 1.13 15.63 -20.55
N ASP A 159 2.20 14.86 -20.46
CA ASP A 159 2.61 13.88 -21.49
C ASP A 159 2.09 12.45 -21.20
N VAL A 160 1.07 12.29 -20.36
CA VAL A 160 0.47 11.00 -20.01
C VAL A 160 0.00 10.23 -21.24
N ARG A 161 -0.57 10.91 -22.23
CA ARG A 161 -1.05 10.27 -23.48
C ARG A 161 0.10 9.56 -24.22
N SER A 162 1.18 10.29 -24.48
CA SER A 162 2.36 9.73 -25.17
C SER A 162 3.04 8.65 -24.34
N THR A 163 3.13 8.85 -23.02
CA THR A 163 3.71 7.86 -22.11
C THR A 163 2.89 6.56 -22.10
N PHE A 164 1.56 6.65 -22.01
CA PHE A 164 0.66 5.50 -22.06
C PHE A 164 0.72 4.78 -23.42
N ALA A 165 0.67 5.54 -24.51
CA ALA A 165 0.77 4.99 -25.87
C ALA A 165 2.11 4.23 -26.05
N GLY A 166 3.22 4.83 -25.64
CA GLY A 166 4.53 4.16 -25.66
C GLY A 166 4.60 2.91 -24.78
N ALA A 167 3.98 2.93 -23.60
CA ALA A 167 3.92 1.79 -22.69
C ALA A 167 3.07 0.63 -23.23
N THR A 168 2.02 0.93 -23.99
CA THR A 168 1.09 -0.06 -24.55
C THR A 168 1.38 -0.42 -25.99
N GLY A 169 2.38 0.21 -26.63
CA GLY A 169 2.83 -0.09 -27.98
C GLY A 169 1.87 0.35 -29.09
N ILE A 170 1.02 1.35 -28.83
CA ILE A 170 0.15 1.96 -29.86
C ILE A 170 0.65 3.36 -30.24
N GLU A 171 0.29 3.82 -31.44
CA GLU A 171 0.54 5.21 -31.83
C GLU A 171 -0.35 6.15 -31.00
N PRO A 172 0.16 7.31 -30.52
CA PRO A 172 -0.60 8.26 -29.70
C PRO A 172 -1.90 8.74 -30.36
N GLU A 173 -1.93 8.82 -31.70
CA GLU A 173 -3.08 9.22 -32.50
C GLU A 173 -4.17 8.14 -32.55
N ALA A 174 -3.81 6.87 -32.36
CA ALA A 174 -4.77 5.76 -32.27
C ALA A 174 -5.50 5.71 -30.93
N LEU A 175 -4.99 6.39 -29.90
CA LEU A 175 -5.61 6.47 -28.59
C LEU A 175 -6.79 7.47 -28.62
N ARG A 176 -8.02 6.96 -28.64
CA ARG A 176 -9.26 7.76 -28.68
C ARG A 176 -9.69 8.26 -27.32
N ALA A 177 -9.20 7.66 -26.24
CA ALA A 177 -9.59 7.97 -24.88
C ALA A 177 -9.44 9.47 -24.54
N LYS A 178 -10.45 10.02 -23.84
CA LYS A 178 -10.38 11.35 -23.24
C LYS A 178 -9.52 11.30 -21.99
N LEU A 179 -8.58 12.25 -21.84
CA LEU A 179 -7.74 12.36 -20.67
C LEU A 179 -8.37 13.29 -19.64
N HIS A 180 -8.53 12.80 -18.42
CA HIS A 180 -9.04 13.53 -17.26
C HIS A 180 -7.96 13.70 -16.20
N HIS A 181 -7.81 14.91 -15.70
CA HIS A 181 -6.96 15.23 -14.57
C HIS A 181 -7.86 15.42 -13.34
N VAL A 182 -7.75 14.52 -12.37
CA VAL A 182 -8.54 14.55 -11.13
C VAL A 182 -7.63 15.06 -10.02
N GLU A 183 -8.07 16.08 -9.29
CA GLU A 183 -7.30 16.58 -8.14
C GLU A 183 -7.09 15.45 -7.14
N HIS A 184 -5.89 15.35 -6.58
CA HIS A 184 -5.40 14.21 -5.82
C HIS A 184 -6.33 13.81 -4.66
N HIS A 185 -6.75 14.78 -3.82
CA HIS A 185 -7.65 14.49 -2.71
C HIS A 185 -9.09 14.25 -3.15
N GLN A 186 -9.53 14.79 -4.29
CA GLN A 186 -10.81 14.37 -4.87
C GLN A 186 -10.75 12.91 -5.35
N ALA A 187 -9.60 12.46 -5.86
CA ALA A 187 -9.42 11.04 -6.17
C ALA A 187 -9.44 10.17 -4.90
N HIS A 188 -8.83 10.60 -3.79
CA HIS A 188 -8.95 9.91 -2.50
C HIS A 188 -10.41 9.86 -2.02
N VAL A 189 -11.13 10.99 -2.01
CA VAL A 189 -12.56 11.06 -1.62
C VAL A 189 -13.39 10.11 -2.49
N ALA A 190 -13.19 10.14 -3.81
CA ALA A 190 -13.89 9.28 -4.76
C ALA A 190 -13.57 7.78 -4.52
N SER A 191 -12.32 7.45 -4.19
CA SER A 191 -11.88 6.07 -3.94
C SER A 191 -12.54 5.43 -2.72
N ALA A 192 -12.97 6.23 -1.76
CA ALA A 192 -13.69 5.75 -0.58
C ALA A 192 -15.21 5.85 -0.78
N PHE A 193 -15.72 7.01 -1.17
CA PHE A 193 -17.15 7.24 -1.22
C PHE A 193 -17.85 6.43 -2.32
N PHE A 194 -17.38 6.51 -3.57
CA PHE A 194 -18.10 5.89 -4.68
C PHE A 194 -18.11 4.37 -4.68
N VAL A 195 -17.20 3.75 -3.95
CA VAL A 195 -17.15 2.29 -3.80
C VAL A 195 -17.64 1.80 -2.42
N SER A 196 -18.08 2.72 -1.54
CA SER A 196 -18.67 2.38 -0.23
C SER A 196 -20.11 1.86 -0.40
N PRO A 197 -20.66 1.20 0.62
CA PRO A 197 -22.07 0.81 0.61
C PRO A 197 -23.05 1.99 0.87
N PHE A 198 -22.54 3.20 1.16
CA PHE A 198 -23.34 4.31 1.67
C PHE A 198 -23.86 5.21 0.55
N GLU A 199 -25.17 5.44 0.51
CA GLU A 199 -25.79 6.42 -0.39
C GLU A 199 -25.44 7.87 0.02
N HIS A 200 -25.36 8.12 1.35
CA HIS A 200 -24.96 9.37 1.96
C HIS A 200 -23.81 9.13 2.93
N ALA A 201 -22.70 9.88 2.81
CA ALA A 201 -21.58 9.77 3.73
C ALA A 201 -20.88 11.12 3.94
N ALA A 202 -20.38 11.32 5.16
CA ALA A 202 -19.27 12.22 5.39
C ALA A 202 -17.98 11.55 4.88
N VAL A 203 -17.09 12.30 4.25
CA VAL A 203 -15.88 11.74 3.67
C VAL A 203 -14.66 12.56 4.12
N LEU A 204 -13.66 11.87 4.63
CA LEU A 204 -12.40 12.47 5.06
C LEU A 204 -11.22 11.82 4.32
N SER A 205 -10.43 12.64 3.67
CA SER A 205 -9.13 12.26 3.10
C SER A 205 -8.01 12.96 3.85
N VAL A 206 -7.06 12.21 4.41
CA VAL A 206 -5.88 12.74 5.14
C VAL A 206 -4.63 12.08 4.63
N ASP A 207 -3.67 12.88 4.14
CA ASP A 207 -2.47 12.37 3.50
C ASP A 207 -1.23 13.23 3.77
N GLY A 208 -0.12 12.90 3.12
CA GLY A 208 1.05 13.77 3.02
C GLY A 208 0.72 15.03 2.23
N PHE A 209 0.96 15.00 0.92
CA PHE A 209 0.56 16.08 0.00
C PHE A 209 0.26 15.57 -1.41
N GLY A 210 -0.85 16.02 -1.97
CA GLY A 210 -1.14 15.91 -3.39
C GLY A 210 -1.79 17.19 -3.92
N ASP A 211 -1.34 17.69 -5.05
CA ASP A 211 -1.87 18.90 -5.70
C ASP A 211 -2.02 20.13 -4.79
N PHE A 212 -1.12 20.28 -3.81
CA PHE A 212 -1.10 21.36 -2.80
C PHE A 212 -2.13 21.20 -1.66
N THR A 213 -2.76 20.07 -1.56
CA THR A 213 -3.70 19.70 -0.49
C THR A 213 -3.10 18.58 0.35
N SER A 214 -3.39 18.54 1.66
CA SER A 214 -3.01 17.48 2.59
C SER A 214 -4.19 16.80 3.26
N MET A 215 -5.34 17.48 3.28
CA MET A 215 -6.59 16.97 3.84
C MET A 215 -7.77 17.56 3.08
N MET A 216 -8.83 16.76 2.92
CA MET A 216 -10.08 17.22 2.32
C MET A 216 -11.26 16.63 3.08
N LEU A 217 -12.21 17.51 3.44
CA LEU A 217 -13.49 17.18 4.00
C LEU A 217 -14.54 17.28 2.91
N ALA A 218 -15.37 16.26 2.75
CA ALA A 218 -16.43 16.25 1.74
C ALA A 218 -17.71 15.61 2.28
N GLN A 219 -18.81 15.87 1.58
CA GLN A 219 -20.11 15.22 1.76
C GLN A 219 -20.49 14.55 0.47
N GLY A 220 -20.70 13.25 0.51
CA GLY A 220 -21.15 12.44 -0.61
C GLY A 220 -22.65 12.21 -0.59
N GLU A 221 -23.26 12.25 -1.78
CA GLU A 221 -24.69 11.99 -1.97
C GLU A 221 -24.90 11.38 -3.36
N GLY A 222 -25.43 10.17 -3.42
CA GLY A 222 -25.67 9.44 -4.67
C GLY A 222 -24.41 9.30 -5.52
N SER A 223 -24.43 9.80 -6.74
CA SER A 223 -23.32 9.75 -7.69
C SER A 223 -22.41 10.99 -7.66
N SER A 224 -22.49 11.80 -6.61
CA SER A 224 -21.67 13.02 -6.51
C SER A 224 -21.21 13.29 -5.08
N PHE A 225 -20.18 14.10 -4.95
CA PHE A 225 -19.80 14.69 -3.66
C PHE A 225 -19.46 16.17 -3.82
N ARG A 226 -19.61 16.90 -2.72
CA ARG A 226 -19.18 18.30 -2.61
C ARG A 226 -18.07 18.43 -1.57
N VAL A 227 -17.05 19.19 -1.89
CA VAL A 227 -15.97 19.52 -0.96
C VAL A 227 -16.49 20.57 0.04
N LEU A 228 -16.31 20.30 1.33
CA LEU A 228 -16.69 21.19 2.42
C LEU A 228 -15.55 22.09 2.83
N ASP A 229 -14.33 21.51 2.97
CA ASP A 229 -13.14 22.22 3.39
C ASP A 229 -11.87 21.43 3.03
N ARG A 230 -10.69 22.06 3.21
CA ARG A 230 -9.40 21.44 2.96
C ARG A 230 -8.29 22.09 3.78
N VAL A 231 -7.26 21.32 4.09
CA VAL A 231 -5.98 21.82 4.59
C VAL A 231 -4.99 21.84 3.44
N LEU A 232 -4.32 22.97 3.30
CA LEU A 232 -3.37 23.20 2.21
C LEU A 232 -1.92 23.15 2.73
N PHE A 233 -1.00 22.91 1.79
CA PHE A 233 0.43 23.08 2.02
C PHE A 233 0.72 24.43 2.70
N PRO A 234 1.58 24.50 3.76
CA PRO A 234 2.50 23.45 4.22
C PRO A 234 1.99 22.59 5.39
N HIS A 235 0.73 22.70 5.79
CA HIS A 235 0.19 21.99 6.94
C HIS A 235 -0.26 20.57 6.56
N SER A 236 0.23 19.53 7.26
CA SER A 236 -0.10 18.12 6.98
C SER A 236 0.16 17.21 8.18
N LEU A 237 -0.84 16.41 8.56
CA LEU A 237 -0.67 15.37 9.59
C LEU A 237 0.23 14.23 9.09
N GLY A 238 0.20 13.91 7.78
CA GLY A 238 1.12 12.95 7.20
C GLY A 238 2.57 13.40 7.33
N MET A 239 2.88 14.64 6.97
CA MET A 239 4.25 15.17 7.11
C MET A 239 4.70 15.31 8.57
N PHE A 240 3.80 15.68 9.49
CA PHE A 240 4.06 15.65 10.92
C PHE A 240 4.52 14.25 11.35
N TYR A 241 3.77 13.21 10.97
CA TYR A 241 4.10 11.85 11.35
C TYR A 241 5.39 11.35 10.68
N THR A 242 5.59 11.63 9.40
CA THR A 242 6.80 11.24 8.66
C THR A 242 8.05 11.94 9.19
N ALA A 243 7.98 13.22 9.57
CA ALA A 243 9.12 13.96 10.13
C ALA A 243 9.64 13.32 11.43
N LEU A 244 8.74 12.94 12.34
CA LEU A 244 9.12 12.25 13.56
C LEU A 244 9.49 10.77 13.31
N THR A 245 8.91 10.13 12.29
CA THR A 245 9.35 8.81 11.84
C THR A 245 10.83 8.84 11.40
N GLN A 246 11.23 9.86 10.65
CA GLN A 246 12.64 10.08 10.29
C GLN A 246 13.52 10.35 11.52
N TRP A 247 13.06 11.21 12.45
CA TRP A 247 13.78 11.49 13.70
C TRP A 247 13.98 10.22 14.54
N LEU A 248 13.00 9.31 14.54
CA LEU A 248 13.09 7.99 15.17
C LEU A 248 14.01 6.99 14.43
N GLY A 249 14.73 7.43 13.37
CA GLY A 249 15.69 6.63 12.65
C GLY A 249 15.08 5.70 11.61
N PHE A 250 13.88 5.99 11.14
CA PHE A 250 13.20 5.29 10.05
C PHE A 250 13.03 6.24 8.85
N PRO A 251 14.09 6.46 8.04
CA PRO A 251 14.10 7.52 7.02
C PRO A 251 13.45 7.14 5.70
N LYS A 252 13.08 5.88 5.49
CA LYS A 252 12.56 5.42 4.20
C LYS A 252 11.06 5.75 4.08
N TYR A 253 10.61 6.04 2.86
CA TYR A 253 9.20 6.21 2.54
C TYR A 253 8.39 4.96 2.93
N GLY A 254 7.24 5.14 3.59
CA GLY A 254 6.36 4.04 4.01
C GLY A 254 6.76 3.35 5.33
N GLU A 255 7.71 3.91 6.10
CA GLU A 255 8.12 3.34 7.41
C GLU A 255 7.27 3.81 8.60
N GLU A 256 6.28 4.68 8.39
CA GLU A 256 5.36 5.19 9.42
C GLU A 256 4.66 4.07 10.20
N GLY A 257 4.35 2.98 9.53
CA GLY A 257 3.75 1.80 10.17
C GLY A 257 4.65 1.12 11.21
N LYS A 258 5.98 1.36 11.20
CA LYS A 258 6.90 0.90 12.25
C LYS A 258 6.69 1.70 13.53
N VAL A 259 6.59 3.02 13.39
CA VAL A 259 6.38 3.92 14.53
C VAL A 259 5.01 3.70 15.17
N MET A 260 3.97 3.44 14.36
CA MET A 260 2.67 3.02 14.87
C MET A 260 2.76 1.76 15.75
N GLY A 261 3.58 0.78 15.37
CA GLY A 261 3.82 -0.42 16.19
C GLY A 261 4.70 -0.16 17.42
N LEU A 262 5.64 0.78 17.35
CA LEU A 262 6.51 1.16 18.46
C LEU A 262 5.76 1.97 19.55
N ALA A 263 4.75 2.73 19.16
CA ALA A 263 4.02 3.65 20.03
C ALA A 263 3.40 2.95 21.27
N SER A 264 2.99 1.69 21.15
CA SER A 264 2.38 0.93 22.26
C SER A 264 3.39 0.51 23.35
N TYR A 265 4.69 0.71 23.13
CA TYR A 265 5.73 0.39 24.13
C TYR A 265 6.09 1.55 25.04
N GLY A 266 5.74 2.80 24.67
CA GLY A 266 6.08 4.00 25.41
C GLY A 266 4.88 4.66 26.09
N ASP A 267 5.18 5.63 26.94
CA ASP A 267 4.20 6.51 27.57
C ASP A 267 4.16 7.87 26.83
N PRO A 268 2.98 8.48 26.63
CA PRO A 268 2.85 9.74 25.89
C PRO A 268 3.27 10.97 26.72
N CYS A 269 4.40 10.89 27.43
CA CYS A 269 4.88 11.93 28.35
C CYS A 269 5.35 13.22 27.64
N PHE A 270 5.53 13.20 26.33
CA PHE A 270 5.83 14.38 25.51
C PHE A 270 4.61 14.97 24.80
N LEU A 271 3.38 14.55 25.13
CA LEU A 271 2.17 14.99 24.43
C LEU A 271 1.99 16.51 24.44
N GLU A 272 2.28 17.19 25.58
CA GLU A 272 2.17 18.65 25.64
C GLU A 272 3.14 19.34 24.67
N ARG A 273 4.35 18.79 24.49
CA ARG A 273 5.30 19.29 23.48
C ARG A 273 4.82 19.00 22.05
N MET A 274 4.15 17.87 21.83
CA MET A 274 3.55 17.57 20.52
C MET A 274 2.43 18.55 20.15
N ARG A 275 1.69 19.06 21.14
CA ARG A 275 0.67 20.10 20.97
C ARG A 275 1.25 21.45 20.56
N GLU A 276 2.55 21.70 20.82
CA GLU A 276 3.25 22.86 20.26
C GLU A 276 3.52 22.68 18.76
N LEU A 277 3.71 21.45 18.27
CA LEU A 277 3.97 21.13 16.86
C LEU A 277 2.70 21.14 16.02
N VAL A 278 1.59 20.64 16.59
CA VAL A 278 0.27 20.56 15.94
C VAL A 278 -0.75 21.33 16.76
N VAL A 279 -1.18 22.45 16.24
CA VAL A 279 -2.16 23.34 16.89
C VAL A 279 -3.52 23.11 16.26
N LEU A 280 -4.52 22.73 17.06
CA LEU A 280 -5.91 22.66 16.61
C LEU A 280 -6.42 24.09 16.40
N ASP A 281 -6.94 24.40 15.22
CA ASP A 281 -7.34 25.73 14.77
C ASP A 281 -8.76 25.69 14.21
N GLY A 282 -9.72 26.10 15.02
CA GLY A 282 -11.15 25.96 14.70
C GLY A 282 -11.52 24.51 14.47
N ASP A 283 -12.06 24.21 13.30
CA ASP A 283 -12.49 22.86 12.92
C ASP A 283 -11.37 21.99 12.35
N LEU A 284 -10.19 22.56 12.12
CA LEU A 284 -9.05 21.94 11.47
C LEU A 284 -7.80 21.98 12.36
N PHE A 285 -6.63 21.98 11.75
CA PHE A 285 -5.34 22.09 12.42
C PHE A 285 -4.35 22.88 11.58
N ARG A 286 -3.26 23.29 12.22
CA ARG A 286 -2.06 23.80 11.55
C ARG A 286 -0.80 23.30 12.24
N LEU A 287 0.30 23.23 11.49
CA LEU A 287 1.61 22.92 12.03
C LEU A 287 2.35 24.21 12.43
N SER A 288 3.11 24.17 13.52
CA SER A 288 4.11 25.16 13.86
C SER A 288 5.36 24.91 13.02
N LEU A 289 5.51 25.65 11.92
CA LEU A 289 6.45 25.32 10.84
C LEU A 289 7.92 25.39 11.26
N GLU A 290 8.25 26.09 12.34
CA GLU A 290 9.62 26.15 12.89
C GLU A 290 10.20 24.77 13.25
N TYR A 291 9.36 23.75 13.48
CA TYR A 291 9.78 22.38 13.77
C TYR A 291 10.03 21.53 12.52
N PHE A 292 9.70 22.06 11.34
CA PHE A 292 9.71 21.31 10.09
C PHE A 292 10.59 21.97 9.03
N ALA A 293 11.15 21.15 8.14
CA ALA A 293 12.01 21.62 7.05
C ALA A 293 11.32 21.60 5.68
N HIS A 294 10.09 21.11 5.58
CA HIS A 294 9.40 20.96 4.30
C HIS A 294 8.75 22.24 3.77
N GLU A 295 8.66 23.29 4.58
CA GLU A 295 8.18 24.60 4.15
C GLU A 295 9.03 25.17 3.00
N ASP A 296 10.35 25.03 3.07
CA ASP A 296 11.29 25.47 2.04
C ASP A 296 11.30 24.58 0.79
N GLY A 297 10.50 23.53 0.78
CA GLY A 297 10.38 22.53 -0.29
C GLY A 297 10.91 21.16 0.11
N VAL A 298 10.11 20.13 -0.10
CA VAL A 298 10.53 18.76 0.12
C VAL A 298 11.34 18.30 -1.08
N ASP A 299 12.57 17.85 -0.83
CA ASP A 299 13.38 17.18 -1.84
C ASP A 299 12.86 15.73 -2.00
N MET A 300 11.71 15.61 -2.68
CA MET A 300 11.17 14.31 -3.08
C MET A 300 11.69 13.96 -4.46
N THR A 301 12.54 12.97 -4.51
CA THR A 301 13.09 12.44 -5.75
C THR A 301 12.84 10.94 -5.82
N TRP A 302 12.75 10.40 -7.03
CA TRP A 302 12.69 8.97 -7.27
C TRP A 302 13.76 8.59 -8.28
N HIS A 303 14.88 8.14 -7.76
CA HIS A 303 15.94 7.55 -8.58
C HIS A 303 15.66 6.05 -8.75
N GLY A 304 15.54 5.61 -10.00
CA GLY A 304 15.28 4.19 -10.29
C GLY A 304 13.94 3.68 -9.76
N GLN A 305 12.90 4.55 -9.72
CA GLN A 305 11.53 4.28 -9.25
C GLN A 305 11.38 4.13 -7.72
N THR A 306 12.44 4.23 -6.93
CA THR A 306 12.34 4.23 -5.47
C THR A 306 12.17 5.67 -4.96
N PRO A 307 11.09 6.00 -4.24
CA PRO A 307 10.93 7.32 -3.67
C PRO A 307 11.93 7.55 -2.54
N THR A 308 12.55 8.73 -2.54
CA THR A 308 13.40 9.22 -1.47
C THR A 308 12.90 10.57 -1.00
N ILE A 309 12.82 10.76 0.31
CA ILE A 309 12.39 12.01 0.93
C ILE A 309 13.60 12.57 1.68
N GLY A 310 13.91 13.85 1.45
CA GLY A 310 14.89 14.58 2.23
C GLY A 310 14.46 14.74 3.69
N ARG A 311 15.32 15.31 4.52
CA ARG A 311 15.04 15.57 5.94
C ARG A 311 13.82 16.50 6.07
N LEU A 312 12.82 16.08 6.84
CA LEU A 312 11.56 16.81 7.04
C LEU A 312 11.51 17.57 8.37
N PHE A 313 12.37 17.27 9.34
CA PHE A 313 12.42 17.94 10.64
C PHE A 313 13.54 18.98 10.68
N SER A 314 13.30 20.06 11.41
CA SER A 314 14.25 21.17 11.59
C SER A 314 15.22 20.93 12.75
N ASP A 315 16.19 21.83 12.92
CA ASP A 315 17.06 21.84 14.10
C ASP A 315 16.29 22.20 15.37
N ARG A 316 15.21 22.97 15.27
CA ARG A 316 14.31 23.27 16.40
C ARG A 316 13.68 21.98 16.97
N LEU A 317 13.30 21.03 16.13
CA LEU A 317 12.80 19.73 16.58
C LEU A 317 13.90 18.95 17.33
N VAL A 318 15.15 19.01 16.83
CA VAL A 318 16.30 18.38 17.49
C VAL A 318 16.59 19.03 18.86
N GLU A 319 16.51 20.35 18.98
CA GLU A 319 16.64 21.03 20.26
C GLU A 319 15.55 20.60 21.27
N THR A 320 14.35 20.30 20.79
CA THR A 320 13.20 19.95 21.61
C THR A 320 13.23 18.51 22.13
N PHE A 321 13.58 17.55 21.25
CA PHE A 321 13.52 16.11 21.56
C PHE A 321 14.90 15.45 21.70
N GLY A 322 15.99 16.19 21.44
CA GLY A 322 17.35 15.65 21.38
C GLY A 322 17.77 15.18 19.99
N PRO A 323 18.97 14.62 19.85
CA PRO A 323 19.49 14.15 18.56
C PRO A 323 18.61 13.03 17.97
N PRO A 324 18.44 12.98 16.63
CA PRO A 324 17.71 11.92 15.98
C PRO A 324 18.43 10.58 16.17
N ARG A 325 17.67 9.50 16.25
CA ARG A 325 18.21 8.15 16.32
C ARG A 325 18.91 7.77 15.01
N GLU A 326 20.12 7.26 15.12
CA GLU A 326 20.79 6.67 13.96
C GLU A 326 20.06 5.41 13.48
N PRO A 327 19.88 5.22 12.16
CA PRO A 327 19.24 4.02 11.64
C PRO A 327 19.90 2.73 12.16
N ARG A 328 19.08 1.78 12.61
CA ARG A 328 19.51 0.48 13.18
C ARG A 328 20.19 0.56 14.55
N SER A 329 20.37 1.72 15.17
CA SER A 329 20.81 1.80 16.55
C SER A 329 19.72 1.30 17.51
N GLU A 330 20.10 1.10 18.78
CA GLU A 330 19.18 0.69 19.85
C GLU A 330 18.01 1.68 20.01
N ILE A 331 16.82 1.14 20.26
CA ILE A 331 15.64 1.92 20.62
C ILE A 331 15.63 2.04 22.14
N THR A 332 15.59 3.27 22.64
CA THR A 332 15.55 3.56 24.07
C THR A 332 14.13 3.95 24.49
N ALA A 333 13.86 3.96 25.81
CA ALA A 333 12.59 4.44 26.36
C ALA A 333 12.20 5.84 25.89
N GLN A 334 13.17 6.73 25.64
CA GLN A 334 12.90 8.05 25.05
C GLN A 334 12.29 7.94 23.66
N HIS A 335 12.82 7.04 22.80
CA HIS A 335 12.30 6.83 21.46
C HIS A 335 10.88 6.23 21.49
N GLU A 336 10.62 5.29 22.40
CA GLU A 336 9.30 4.70 22.62
C GLU A 336 8.30 5.77 23.09
N ASN A 337 8.69 6.61 24.06
CA ASN A 337 7.85 7.69 24.57
C ASN A 337 7.56 8.78 23.52
N VAL A 338 8.54 9.12 22.67
CA VAL A 338 8.31 10.03 21.53
C VAL A 338 7.35 9.41 20.54
N ALA A 339 7.49 8.11 20.22
CA ALA A 339 6.57 7.39 19.33
C ALA A 339 5.14 7.34 19.91
N ALA A 340 4.99 7.07 21.21
CA ALA A 340 3.70 7.09 21.91
C ALA A 340 3.06 8.48 21.89
N SER A 341 3.85 9.52 22.13
CA SER A 341 3.38 10.92 22.13
C SER A 341 2.99 11.41 20.72
N LEU A 342 3.76 11.00 19.71
CA LEU A 342 3.44 11.25 18.30
C LEU A 342 2.11 10.62 17.90
N GLN A 343 1.92 9.36 18.26
CA GLN A 343 0.69 8.62 17.97
C GLN A 343 -0.51 9.27 18.69
N ALA A 344 -0.38 9.60 19.96
CA ALA A 344 -1.43 10.27 20.74
C ALA A 344 -1.81 11.64 20.14
N MET A 345 -0.84 12.43 19.69
CA MET A 345 -1.12 13.72 19.05
C MET A 345 -1.81 13.57 17.68
N LEU A 346 -1.37 12.57 16.88
CA LEU A 346 -2.06 12.25 15.63
C LEU A 346 -3.52 11.91 15.89
N GLU A 347 -3.79 11.05 16.88
CA GLU A 347 -5.14 10.62 17.25
C GLU A 347 -5.98 11.81 17.74
N ASP A 348 -5.44 12.66 18.59
CA ASP A 348 -6.13 13.89 19.06
C ASP A 348 -6.54 14.77 17.87
N ALA A 349 -5.62 15.07 16.95
CA ALA A 349 -5.90 15.91 15.79
C ALA A 349 -6.85 15.24 14.79
N TYR A 350 -6.67 13.95 14.54
CA TYR A 350 -7.50 13.17 13.64
C TYR A 350 -8.95 13.09 14.12
N LEU A 351 -9.17 12.71 15.39
CA LEU A 351 -10.50 12.63 15.99
C LEU A 351 -11.15 14.01 16.15
N HIS A 352 -10.37 15.06 16.37
CA HIS A 352 -10.90 16.42 16.34
C HIS A 352 -11.54 16.73 15.00
N VAL A 353 -10.83 16.52 13.90
CA VAL A 353 -11.35 16.77 12.53
C VAL A 353 -12.54 15.86 12.22
N VAL A 354 -12.50 14.58 12.63
CA VAL A 354 -13.64 13.64 12.45
C VAL A 354 -14.88 14.14 13.16
N ARG A 355 -14.77 14.60 14.42
CA ARG A 355 -15.90 15.18 15.18
C ARG A 355 -16.44 16.44 14.50
N MET A 356 -15.56 17.33 14.04
CA MET A 356 -15.99 18.55 13.34
C MET A 356 -16.66 18.25 12.00
N LEU A 357 -16.22 17.22 11.30
CA LEU A 357 -16.88 16.75 10.08
C LEU A 357 -18.30 16.24 10.37
N TRP A 358 -18.48 15.49 11.46
CA TRP A 358 -19.82 15.07 11.91
C TRP A 358 -20.70 16.28 12.28
N GLU A 359 -20.16 17.27 13.01
CA GLU A 359 -20.90 18.50 13.35
C GLU A 359 -21.41 19.24 12.13
N ARG A 360 -20.61 19.29 11.05
CA ARG A 360 -20.96 19.96 9.80
C ARG A 360 -21.95 19.17 8.93
N THR A 361 -21.94 17.85 9.00
CA THR A 361 -22.72 17.00 8.10
C THR A 361 -23.92 16.35 8.75
N ARG A 362 -23.81 15.93 10.00
CA ARG A 362 -24.81 15.14 10.75
C ARG A 362 -25.19 13.84 10.03
N ILE A 363 -24.28 13.31 9.21
CA ILE A 363 -24.46 12.05 8.47
C ILE A 363 -23.83 10.93 9.29
N PRO A 364 -24.55 9.83 9.57
CA PRO A 364 -24.05 8.76 10.43
C PRO A 364 -22.93 7.91 9.80
N ASN A 365 -22.77 7.96 8.49
CA ASN A 365 -21.82 7.14 7.74
C ASN A 365 -20.55 7.94 7.43
N LEU A 366 -19.38 7.35 7.68
CA LEU A 366 -18.07 7.95 7.39
C LEU A 366 -17.29 7.12 6.38
N CYS A 367 -16.69 7.80 5.39
CA CYS A 367 -15.71 7.20 4.49
C CYS A 367 -14.33 7.81 4.74
N LEU A 368 -13.26 6.98 4.76
CA LEU A 368 -11.89 7.40 5.01
C LEU A 368 -10.96 6.99 3.86
N ALA A 369 -10.06 7.90 3.47
CA ALA A 369 -8.97 7.68 2.51
C ALA A 369 -7.77 8.57 2.81
N GLY A 370 -6.69 8.45 2.02
CA GLY A 370 -5.38 9.07 2.24
C GLY A 370 -4.45 8.19 3.07
N GLY A 371 -3.14 8.43 2.97
CA GLY A 371 -2.13 7.60 3.63
C GLY A 371 -2.27 7.52 5.15
N VAL A 372 -2.77 8.58 5.80
CA VAL A 372 -3.04 8.57 7.25
C VAL A 372 -4.17 7.62 7.63
N ALA A 373 -5.12 7.34 6.74
CA ALA A 373 -6.15 6.33 6.97
C ALA A 373 -5.63 4.86 6.98
N LEU A 374 -4.32 4.65 6.76
CA LEU A 374 -3.63 3.39 7.07
C LEU A 374 -3.27 3.24 8.56
N ASN A 375 -3.43 4.30 9.36
CA ASN A 375 -3.22 4.25 10.81
C ASN A 375 -4.41 3.57 11.49
N ALA A 376 -4.27 2.25 11.65
CA ALA A 376 -5.33 1.40 12.19
C ALA A 376 -5.68 1.71 13.66
N ILE A 377 -4.74 2.30 14.43
CA ILE A 377 -4.98 2.69 15.82
C ILE A 377 -5.93 3.88 15.86
N ALA A 378 -5.64 4.94 15.12
CA ALA A 378 -6.53 6.11 15.02
C ALA A 378 -7.92 5.73 14.47
N ASN A 379 -7.96 4.89 13.44
CA ASN A 379 -9.22 4.41 12.86
C ASN A 379 -10.05 3.60 13.86
N GLY A 380 -9.41 2.75 14.68
CA GLY A 380 -10.10 1.92 15.68
C GLY A 380 -10.83 2.73 16.77
N ARG A 381 -10.44 4.00 16.95
CA ARG A 381 -11.05 4.94 17.90
C ARG A 381 -12.24 5.71 17.31
N VAL A 382 -12.43 5.70 15.99
CA VAL A 382 -13.45 6.53 15.34
C VAL A 382 -14.86 6.16 15.82
N LEU A 383 -15.31 4.93 15.64
CA LEU A 383 -16.66 4.52 16.02
C LEU A 383 -16.91 4.59 17.54
N PRO A 384 -15.97 4.15 18.42
CA PRO A 384 -16.17 4.26 19.88
C PRO A 384 -16.21 5.69 20.42
N GLU A 385 -15.52 6.65 19.77
CA GLU A 385 -15.28 7.98 20.35
C GLU A 385 -15.92 9.12 19.56
N THR A 386 -16.65 8.82 18.49
CA THR A 386 -17.36 9.83 17.68
C THR A 386 -18.79 9.41 17.44
N PRO A 387 -19.68 10.33 17.02
CA PRO A 387 -21.09 10.00 16.78
C PRO A 387 -21.38 9.31 15.44
N PHE A 388 -20.37 8.81 14.72
CA PHE A 388 -20.57 8.03 13.51
C PHE A 388 -21.00 6.60 13.86
N ASP A 389 -21.97 6.07 13.11
CA ASP A 389 -22.52 4.72 13.31
C ASP A 389 -21.80 3.68 12.43
N GLU A 390 -21.44 4.07 11.20
CA GLU A 390 -20.81 3.17 10.23
C GLU A 390 -19.57 3.78 9.58
N LEU A 391 -18.64 2.90 9.22
CA LEU A 391 -17.33 3.31 8.70
C LEU A 391 -16.94 2.45 7.49
N PHE A 392 -16.54 3.11 6.40
CA PHE A 392 -15.86 2.50 5.28
C PHE A 392 -14.46 3.10 5.10
N ILE A 393 -13.44 2.26 5.06
CA ILE A 393 -12.05 2.67 4.79
C ILE A 393 -11.61 2.03 3.48
N GLN A 394 -11.09 2.81 2.54
CA GLN A 394 -10.52 2.28 1.30
C GLN A 394 -9.40 1.30 1.63
N PRO A 395 -9.41 0.03 1.15
CA PRO A 395 -8.36 -0.95 1.45
C PRO A 395 -6.97 -0.53 1.01
N ALA A 396 -6.86 0.19 -0.12
CA ALA A 396 -5.64 0.86 -0.59
C ALA A 396 -5.71 2.36 -0.26
N ALA A 397 -5.91 2.72 1.01
CA ALA A 397 -6.21 4.09 1.43
C ALA A 397 -5.13 5.11 1.02
N GLY A 398 -3.86 4.72 0.89
CA GLY A 398 -2.80 5.56 0.34
C GLY A 398 -2.95 5.85 -1.14
N ASP A 399 -1.88 6.35 -1.77
CA ASP A 399 -1.87 6.84 -3.15
C ASP A 399 -2.34 5.81 -4.19
N ALA A 400 -2.08 4.50 -3.97
CA ALA A 400 -2.53 3.46 -4.89
C ALA A 400 -4.05 3.48 -5.13
N GLY A 401 -4.85 3.73 -4.10
CA GLY A 401 -6.30 3.80 -4.20
C GLY A 401 -6.82 4.96 -5.04
N THR A 402 -6.01 6.00 -5.24
CA THR A 402 -6.39 7.13 -6.09
C THR A 402 -6.59 6.74 -7.55
N ALA A 403 -5.99 5.62 -8.00
CA ALA A 403 -6.27 5.07 -9.32
C ALA A 403 -7.74 4.64 -9.44
N VAL A 404 -8.25 3.92 -8.43
CA VAL A 404 -9.68 3.57 -8.33
C VAL A 404 -10.53 4.83 -8.25
N GLY A 405 -10.14 5.77 -7.39
CA GLY A 405 -10.87 7.02 -7.21
C GLY A 405 -10.95 7.88 -8.46
N ALA A 406 -9.86 7.99 -9.24
CA ALA A 406 -9.86 8.73 -10.48
C ALA A 406 -10.82 8.13 -11.52
N ALA A 407 -10.86 6.79 -11.64
CA ALA A 407 -11.79 6.12 -12.54
C ALA A 407 -13.26 6.32 -12.13
N PHE A 408 -13.57 6.13 -10.85
CA PHE A 408 -14.94 6.34 -10.35
C PHE A 408 -15.34 7.82 -10.32
N TRP A 409 -14.39 8.74 -10.14
CA TRP A 409 -14.66 10.17 -10.28
C TRP A 409 -15.15 10.49 -11.70
N VAL A 410 -14.51 9.90 -12.72
CA VAL A 410 -14.97 10.07 -14.11
C VAL A 410 -16.34 9.43 -14.30
N TRP A 411 -16.55 8.21 -13.85
CA TRP A 411 -17.83 7.51 -14.01
C TRP A 411 -19.00 8.23 -13.31
N ASN A 412 -18.86 8.50 -12.02
CA ASN A 412 -19.94 9.05 -11.21
C ASN A 412 -20.03 10.57 -11.30
N GLN A 413 -18.94 11.29 -10.93
CA GLN A 413 -18.97 12.75 -10.78
C GLN A 413 -18.97 13.47 -12.13
N HIS A 414 -18.16 13.01 -13.11
CA HIS A 414 -18.02 13.69 -14.40
C HIS A 414 -19.09 13.26 -15.41
N LEU A 415 -19.34 11.95 -15.57
CA LEU A 415 -20.33 11.42 -16.50
C LEU A 415 -21.74 11.35 -15.89
N GLY A 416 -21.89 11.58 -14.59
CA GLY A 416 -23.17 11.56 -13.88
C GLY A 416 -23.85 10.17 -13.85
N ARG A 417 -23.07 9.10 -14.03
CA ARG A 417 -23.59 7.73 -14.02
C ARG A 417 -23.89 7.25 -12.59
N PRO A 418 -24.90 6.41 -12.41
CA PRO A 418 -25.26 5.89 -11.09
C PRO A 418 -24.15 5.00 -10.53
N ARG A 419 -24.14 4.87 -9.21
CA ARG A 419 -23.29 3.89 -8.51
C ARG A 419 -23.93 2.51 -8.63
N SER A 420 -23.14 1.53 -9.04
CA SER A 420 -23.54 0.11 -9.15
C SER A 420 -22.62 -0.82 -8.36
N PHE A 421 -21.38 -0.39 -8.13
CA PHE A 421 -20.34 -1.19 -7.49
C PHE A 421 -20.16 -0.85 -6.01
N VAL A 422 -20.01 -1.90 -5.18
CA VAL A 422 -19.61 -1.80 -3.78
C VAL A 422 -18.37 -2.65 -3.54
N MET A 423 -17.30 -2.05 -3.05
CA MET A 423 -16.03 -2.71 -2.76
C MET A 423 -16.09 -3.44 -1.41
N ASN A 424 -16.70 -4.61 -1.39
CA ASN A 424 -16.78 -5.47 -0.21
C ASN A 424 -15.55 -6.38 -0.04
N HIS A 425 -14.61 -6.37 -0.98
CA HIS A 425 -13.34 -7.08 -0.93
C HIS A 425 -12.26 -6.34 -1.74
N ALA A 426 -10.99 -6.68 -1.48
CA ALA A 426 -9.84 -6.10 -2.16
C ALA A 426 -9.22 -7.04 -3.23
N TYR A 427 -9.85 -8.16 -3.58
CA TYR A 427 -9.30 -9.18 -4.47
C TYR A 427 -9.50 -8.80 -5.95
N THR A 428 -8.78 -7.78 -6.42
CA THR A 428 -8.91 -7.23 -7.77
C THR A 428 -7.66 -7.41 -8.63
N GLY A 429 -6.56 -7.90 -8.03
CA GLY A 429 -5.30 -8.17 -8.71
C GLY A 429 -5.26 -9.53 -9.44
N PRO A 430 -4.06 -9.94 -9.93
CA PRO A 430 -3.88 -11.16 -10.71
C PRO A 430 -4.26 -12.45 -9.99
N ALA A 431 -4.86 -13.37 -10.76
CA ALA A 431 -5.08 -14.77 -10.39
C ALA A 431 -4.28 -15.70 -11.30
N TYR A 432 -4.04 -16.90 -10.85
CA TYR A 432 -3.27 -17.93 -11.59
C TYR A 432 -3.99 -19.27 -11.52
N SER A 433 -3.91 -20.02 -12.61
CA SER A 433 -4.46 -21.36 -12.73
C SER A 433 -3.66 -22.41 -11.96
N GLU A 434 -4.28 -23.56 -11.69
CA GLU A 434 -3.59 -24.73 -11.11
C GLU A 434 -2.39 -25.18 -11.97
N ALA A 435 -2.50 -25.08 -13.30
CA ALA A 435 -1.42 -25.42 -14.22
C ALA A 435 -0.21 -24.49 -14.10
N GLU A 436 -0.44 -23.18 -13.93
CA GLU A 436 0.64 -22.20 -13.70
C GLU A 436 1.29 -22.41 -12.32
N CYS A 437 0.51 -22.77 -11.31
CA CYS A 437 1.02 -23.12 -9.98
C CYS A 437 1.92 -24.36 -10.05
N ALA A 438 1.46 -25.43 -10.73
CA ALA A 438 2.25 -26.64 -10.92
C ALA A 438 3.54 -26.38 -11.73
N ALA A 439 3.46 -25.57 -12.78
CA ALA A 439 4.61 -25.20 -13.60
C ALA A 439 5.67 -24.42 -12.81
N ALA A 440 5.25 -23.50 -11.93
CA ALA A 440 6.16 -22.74 -11.06
C ALA A 440 6.90 -23.66 -10.08
N ILE A 441 6.22 -24.63 -9.47
CA ILE A 441 6.80 -25.64 -8.58
C ILE A 441 7.83 -26.48 -9.34
N ALA A 442 7.45 -27.02 -10.50
CA ALA A 442 8.30 -27.88 -11.31
C ALA A 442 9.54 -27.14 -11.84
N SER A 443 9.40 -25.86 -12.25
CA SER A 443 10.50 -25.03 -12.75
C SER A 443 11.58 -24.76 -11.68
N ALA A 444 11.21 -24.80 -10.40
CA ALA A 444 12.13 -24.68 -9.28
C ALA A 444 12.73 -26.01 -8.83
N GLY A 445 12.41 -27.12 -9.49
CA GLY A 445 12.87 -28.47 -9.11
C GLY A 445 12.27 -28.96 -7.78
N LEU A 446 11.13 -28.40 -7.38
CA LEU A 446 10.43 -28.81 -6.15
C LEU A 446 9.37 -29.88 -6.46
N GLU A 447 9.09 -30.72 -5.48
CA GLU A 447 8.01 -31.68 -5.52
C GLU A 447 6.78 -31.13 -4.82
N GLY A 448 5.64 -31.10 -5.52
CA GLY A 448 4.35 -30.65 -4.99
C GLY A 448 3.31 -31.73 -5.08
N GLU A 449 2.63 -32.03 -3.98
CA GLU A 449 1.46 -32.92 -3.96
C GLU A 449 0.19 -32.12 -4.22
N ARG A 450 -0.64 -32.56 -5.17
CA ARG A 450 -1.96 -31.97 -5.38
C ARG A 450 -2.98 -32.64 -4.48
N LEU A 451 -3.65 -31.85 -3.63
CA LEU A 451 -4.71 -32.29 -2.74
C LEU A 451 -6.08 -31.84 -3.24
N ASP A 452 -7.13 -32.62 -2.96
CA ASP A 452 -8.49 -32.11 -3.03
C ASP A 452 -8.78 -31.13 -1.88
N ASP A 453 -9.84 -30.35 -2.01
CA ASP A 453 -10.16 -29.31 -1.04
C ASP A 453 -10.37 -29.86 0.39
N ASP A 454 -11.00 -31.04 0.54
CA ASP A 454 -11.30 -31.59 1.86
C ASP A 454 -10.01 -31.97 2.60
N ARG A 455 -9.09 -32.64 1.92
CA ARG A 455 -7.76 -32.96 2.46
C ARG A 455 -6.92 -31.70 2.68
N LEU A 456 -6.92 -30.76 1.70
CA LEU A 456 -6.11 -29.56 1.76
C LEU A 456 -6.39 -28.76 3.03
N PHE A 457 -7.65 -28.40 3.26
CA PHE A 457 -7.99 -27.54 4.41
C PHE A 457 -7.77 -28.27 5.74
N ALA A 458 -8.10 -29.56 5.84
CA ALA A 458 -7.89 -30.35 7.05
C ALA A 458 -6.39 -30.47 7.39
N GLU A 459 -5.57 -30.85 6.40
CA GLU A 459 -4.13 -31.03 6.57
C GLU A 459 -3.43 -29.70 6.89
N ILE A 460 -3.73 -28.63 6.16
CA ILE A 460 -3.07 -27.34 6.40
C ILE A 460 -3.48 -26.74 7.74
N ALA A 461 -4.73 -26.88 8.17
CA ALA A 461 -5.17 -26.47 9.51
C ALA A 461 -4.45 -27.27 10.61
N GLU A 462 -4.28 -28.57 10.43
CA GLU A 462 -3.51 -29.43 11.35
C GLU A 462 -2.05 -28.98 11.42
N ARG A 463 -1.39 -28.75 10.29
CA ARG A 463 0.01 -28.30 10.22
C ARG A 463 0.21 -26.94 10.89
N ILE A 464 -0.70 -25.97 10.65
CA ILE A 464 -0.70 -24.68 11.37
C ILE A 464 -0.81 -24.94 12.87
N SER A 465 -1.71 -25.82 13.33
CA SER A 465 -1.91 -26.10 14.75
C SER A 465 -0.71 -26.76 15.44
N MET A 466 0.15 -27.42 14.67
CA MET A 466 1.43 -27.97 15.11
C MET A 466 2.55 -26.94 15.17
N GLY A 467 2.34 -25.74 14.59
CA GLY A 467 3.27 -24.61 14.62
C GLY A 467 4.06 -24.40 13.33
N ASP A 468 3.68 -25.05 12.23
CA ASP A 468 4.30 -24.83 10.94
C ASP A 468 3.99 -23.44 10.41
N ILE A 469 4.96 -22.85 9.71
CA ILE A 469 4.85 -21.59 8.98
C ILE A 469 4.41 -21.91 7.56
N VAL A 470 3.20 -21.47 7.19
CA VAL A 470 2.57 -21.80 5.91
C VAL A 470 2.51 -20.57 5.00
N GLY A 471 3.20 -20.62 3.85
CA GLY A 471 2.96 -19.71 2.73
C GLY A 471 1.66 -20.09 2.02
N TRP A 472 0.67 -19.19 2.01
CA TRP A 472 -0.68 -19.41 1.49
C TRP A 472 -0.96 -18.49 0.30
N PHE A 473 -1.09 -19.09 -0.89
CA PHE A 473 -1.29 -18.39 -2.15
C PHE A 473 -2.56 -18.93 -2.85
N GLN A 474 -3.59 -18.08 -2.97
CA GLN A 474 -4.92 -18.46 -3.46
C GLN A 474 -5.53 -17.36 -4.34
N GLY A 475 -6.39 -17.71 -5.28
CA GLY A 475 -7.28 -16.82 -6.00
C GLY A 475 -6.66 -15.52 -6.53
N ARG A 476 -7.48 -14.47 -6.65
CA ARG A 476 -7.02 -13.12 -7.05
C ARG A 476 -6.25 -12.44 -5.91
N MET A 477 -5.17 -11.73 -6.29
CA MET A 477 -4.36 -10.96 -5.35
C MET A 477 -5.14 -9.77 -4.77
N GLU A 478 -4.82 -9.42 -3.53
CA GLU A 478 -5.30 -8.21 -2.87
C GLU A 478 -4.74 -6.95 -3.52
N PHE A 479 -5.57 -5.91 -3.65
CA PHE A 479 -5.17 -4.53 -3.94
C PHE A 479 -5.04 -3.75 -2.64
N GLY A 480 -3.87 -3.14 -2.42
CA GLY A 480 -3.53 -2.45 -1.19
C GLY A 480 -2.37 -3.09 -0.42
N PRO A 481 -1.94 -2.45 0.70
CA PRO A 481 -0.71 -2.82 1.42
C PRO A 481 -0.87 -4.04 2.35
N ARG A 482 -2.07 -4.61 2.46
CA ARG A 482 -2.36 -5.70 3.40
C ARG A 482 -2.58 -7.02 2.68
N ALA A 483 -2.01 -8.10 3.24
CA ALA A 483 -2.39 -9.46 2.85
C ALA A 483 -3.66 -9.85 3.61
N LEU A 484 -4.68 -10.28 2.87
CA LEU A 484 -6.03 -10.54 3.37
C LEU A 484 -6.48 -11.99 3.15
N GLY A 485 -5.51 -12.93 3.08
CA GLY A 485 -5.80 -14.35 2.96
C GLY A 485 -5.61 -14.94 1.55
N ASN A 486 -5.11 -14.17 0.57
CA ASN A 486 -4.78 -14.69 -0.75
C ASN A 486 -3.28 -14.66 -1.06
N ARG A 487 -2.52 -13.78 -0.41
CA ARG A 487 -1.05 -13.70 -0.48
C ARG A 487 -0.50 -13.58 0.94
N SER A 488 -0.71 -14.60 1.75
CA SER A 488 -0.49 -14.58 3.21
C SER A 488 0.53 -15.61 3.67
N ILE A 489 1.19 -15.31 4.77
CA ILE A 489 1.87 -16.31 5.61
C ILE A 489 0.99 -16.51 6.84
N LEU A 490 0.64 -17.76 7.12
CA LEU A 490 -0.28 -18.17 8.17
C LEU A 490 0.44 -19.00 9.23
N VAL A 491 0.15 -18.73 10.50
CA VAL A 491 0.77 -19.41 11.63
C VAL A 491 -0.21 -19.52 12.81
N ASP A 492 0.09 -20.42 13.75
CA ASP A 492 -0.69 -20.62 14.99
C ASP A 492 -0.60 -19.39 15.91
N PRO A 493 -1.70 -18.72 16.24
CA PRO A 493 -1.70 -17.54 17.12
C PRO A 493 -1.55 -17.88 18.62
N ARG A 494 -1.67 -19.15 19.00
CA ARG A 494 -1.71 -19.62 20.40
C ARG A 494 -0.33 -19.68 21.07
N ARG A 495 0.76 -19.62 20.30
CA ARG A 495 2.13 -19.77 20.75
C ARG A 495 2.82 -18.43 20.86
N ALA A 496 3.21 -18.00 22.06
CA ALA A 496 3.85 -16.71 22.29
C ALA A 496 5.18 -16.57 21.52
N GLU A 497 5.98 -17.66 21.48
CA GLU A 497 7.29 -17.71 20.82
C GLU A 497 7.23 -17.61 19.28
N ILE A 498 6.06 -17.85 18.69
CA ILE A 498 5.92 -17.86 17.22
C ILE A 498 6.20 -16.50 16.59
N LYS A 499 5.97 -15.41 17.33
CA LYS A 499 6.29 -14.04 16.89
C LYS A 499 7.79 -13.90 16.64
N ASP A 500 8.63 -14.39 17.56
CA ASP A 500 10.09 -14.30 17.45
C ASP A 500 10.61 -15.28 16.39
N ILE A 501 10.05 -16.50 16.35
CA ILE A 501 10.38 -17.50 15.32
C ILE A 501 10.09 -16.95 13.92
N LEU A 502 8.90 -16.38 13.69
CA LEU A 502 8.52 -15.86 12.38
C LEU A 502 9.37 -14.63 11.98
N ASN A 503 9.74 -13.78 12.94
CA ASN A 503 10.66 -12.68 12.70
C ASN A 503 12.09 -13.17 12.38
N ALA A 504 12.58 -14.19 13.08
CA ALA A 504 13.92 -14.74 12.86
C ALA A 504 14.02 -15.53 11.55
N ARG A 505 13.03 -16.39 11.23
CA ARG A 505 13.08 -17.32 10.10
C ARG A 505 12.63 -16.70 8.76
N VAL A 506 11.72 -15.71 8.80
CA VAL A 506 11.04 -15.23 7.57
C VAL A 506 11.13 -13.73 7.40
N LYS A 507 10.83 -12.95 8.45
CA LYS A 507 10.62 -11.50 8.29
C LYS A 507 11.87 -10.65 8.50
N HIS A 508 12.84 -11.11 9.27
CA HIS A 508 14.10 -10.41 9.58
C HIS A 508 13.90 -8.92 9.91
N ARG A 509 12.90 -8.62 10.76
CA ARG A 509 12.46 -7.25 11.07
C ARG A 509 12.46 -6.98 12.57
N GLU A 510 12.16 -5.73 12.93
CA GLU A 510 12.16 -5.26 14.31
C GLU A 510 11.16 -6.05 15.19
N PRO A 511 11.55 -6.51 16.39
CA PRO A 511 10.72 -7.35 17.27
C PRO A 511 9.44 -6.67 17.79
N PHE A 512 9.44 -5.33 17.90
CA PHE A 512 8.28 -4.57 18.38
C PHE A 512 7.10 -4.57 17.38
N ARG A 513 7.32 -4.95 16.12
CA ARG A 513 6.24 -4.95 15.11
C ARG A 513 5.25 -6.07 15.38
N PRO A 514 3.94 -5.76 15.57
CA PRO A 514 2.92 -6.77 15.81
C PRO A 514 2.62 -7.59 14.55
N PHE A 515 2.06 -8.78 14.77
CA PHE A 515 1.36 -9.55 13.75
C PHE A 515 -0.15 -9.39 13.89
N ALA A 516 -0.87 -9.60 12.81
CA ALA A 516 -2.29 -9.36 12.72
C ALA A 516 -3.09 -10.67 12.76
N PRO A 517 -4.24 -10.72 13.46
CA PRO A 517 -5.17 -11.83 13.38
C PRO A 517 -6.12 -11.71 12.18
N SER A 518 -6.49 -12.86 11.58
CA SER A 518 -7.65 -13.01 10.73
C SER A 518 -8.64 -13.93 11.40
N ILE A 519 -9.83 -13.43 11.72
CA ILE A 519 -10.88 -14.13 12.47
C ILE A 519 -12.10 -14.42 11.59
N LEU A 520 -12.81 -15.51 11.87
CA LEU A 520 -14.15 -15.71 11.31
C LEU A 520 -15.06 -14.56 11.73
N ALA A 521 -15.75 -13.91 10.78
CA ALA A 521 -16.55 -12.72 11.05
C ALA A 521 -17.60 -12.95 12.15
N GLU A 522 -18.23 -14.12 12.14
CA GLU A 522 -19.23 -14.53 13.12
C GLU A 522 -18.70 -14.74 14.54
N ALA A 523 -17.38 -14.86 14.71
CA ALA A 523 -16.75 -15.06 16.02
C ALA A 523 -16.20 -13.77 16.64
N THR A 524 -16.24 -12.64 15.92
CA THR A 524 -15.60 -11.39 16.33
C THR A 524 -16.05 -10.94 17.72
N ALA A 525 -17.36 -10.86 17.97
CA ALA A 525 -17.94 -10.40 19.23
C ALA A 525 -17.59 -11.26 20.46
N GLU A 526 -17.22 -12.53 20.25
CA GLU A 526 -16.78 -13.41 21.33
C GLU A 526 -15.33 -13.14 21.76
N TRP A 527 -14.47 -12.68 20.83
CA TRP A 527 -13.03 -12.55 21.05
C TRP A 527 -12.58 -11.11 21.28
N TYR A 528 -13.30 -10.14 20.71
CA TYR A 528 -12.97 -8.70 20.77
C TYR A 528 -14.10 -7.90 21.40
N GLU A 529 -13.76 -6.73 21.95
CA GLU A 529 -14.77 -5.83 22.55
C GLU A 529 -15.64 -5.18 21.47
N GLN A 530 -15.07 -4.89 20.29
CA GLN A 530 -15.77 -4.38 19.12
C GLN A 530 -16.22 -5.56 18.24
N ASP A 531 -17.33 -5.37 17.51
CA ASP A 531 -17.95 -6.41 16.67
C ASP A 531 -18.31 -5.97 15.24
N TYR A 532 -18.07 -4.70 14.90
CA TYR A 532 -18.32 -4.22 13.54
C TYR A 532 -17.30 -4.81 12.53
N PRO A 533 -17.62 -4.83 11.21
CA PRO A 533 -16.75 -5.45 10.21
C PRO A 533 -15.40 -4.73 10.03
N SER A 534 -14.32 -5.51 9.92
CA SER A 534 -12.96 -5.05 9.58
C SER A 534 -12.36 -5.90 8.46
N PRO A 535 -12.91 -5.89 7.24
CA PRO A 535 -12.47 -6.81 6.19
C PRO A 535 -11.08 -6.49 5.65
N PHE A 536 -10.57 -5.26 5.82
CA PHE A 536 -9.35 -4.77 5.20
C PHE A 536 -8.16 -4.61 6.16
N MET A 537 -8.27 -5.09 7.42
CA MET A 537 -7.19 -5.03 8.40
C MET A 537 -6.72 -3.58 8.67
N LEU A 538 -7.66 -2.64 8.75
CA LEU A 538 -7.44 -1.21 8.96
C LEU A 538 -8.01 -0.68 10.27
N LEU A 539 -8.45 -1.57 11.17
CA LEU A 539 -8.99 -1.25 12.48
C LEU A 539 -8.27 -2.06 13.56
N VAL A 540 -8.00 -1.42 14.68
CA VAL A 540 -7.45 -2.06 15.88
C VAL A 540 -8.59 -2.28 16.87
N TYR A 541 -8.72 -3.52 17.35
CA TYR A 541 -9.74 -3.94 18.31
C TYR A 541 -9.11 -4.40 19.62
N LYS A 542 -9.80 -4.16 20.73
CA LYS A 542 -9.35 -4.61 22.04
C LYS A 542 -9.77 -6.06 22.29
N THR A 543 -8.80 -6.88 22.64
CA THR A 543 -9.02 -8.30 22.93
C THR A 543 -9.74 -8.44 24.27
N ARG A 544 -10.82 -9.24 24.34
CA ARG A 544 -11.57 -9.48 25.58
C ARG A 544 -10.69 -10.14 26.64
N ALA A 545 -10.90 -9.77 27.89
CA ALA A 545 -10.29 -10.44 29.05
C ALA A 545 -10.61 -11.96 29.00
N GLY A 546 -9.60 -12.80 29.30
CA GLY A 546 -9.70 -14.26 29.20
C GLY A 546 -9.51 -14.85 27.80
N LYS A 547 -9.37 -14.02 26.76
CA LYS A 547 -9.00 -14.47 25.40
C LYS A 547 -7.54 -14.16 25.06
N ARG A 548 -6.90 -13.24 25.77
CA ARG A 548 -5.54 -12.74 25.51
C ARG A 548 -4.49 -13.84 25.58
N GLU A 549 -4.54 -14.65 26.64
CA GLU A 549 -3.61 -15.75 26.88
C GLU A 549 -3.78 -16.89 25.86
N ARG A 550 -4.91 -16.94 25.16
CA ARG A 550 -5.20 -17.94 24.12
C ARG A 550 -4.60 -17.57 22.75
N ILE A 551 -4.26 -16.28 22.53
CA ILE A 551 -3.78 -15.76 21.22
C ILE A 551 -2.59 -14.79 21.38
N PRO A 552 -1.57 -15.12 22.19
CA PRO A 552 -0.50 -14.18 22.55
C PRO A 552 0.32 -13.69 21.36
N ALA A 553 0.40 -14.44 20.26
CA ALA A 553 1.20 -14.06 19.10
C ALA A 553 0.58 -12.92 18.27
N VAL A 554 -0.72 -12.68 18.40
CA VAL A 554 -1.46 -11.64 17.66
C VAL A 554 -2.08 -10.59 18.57
N ASN A 555 -1.87 -10.71 19.86
CA ASN A 555 -2.22 -9.71 20.86
C ASN A 555 -1.01 -8.79 21.08
N HIS A 556 -1.19 -7.49 20.90
CA HIS A 556 -0.12 -6.53 21.12
C HIS A 556 0.05 -6.23 22.62
N VAL A 557 1.10 -5.51 23.01
CA VAL A 557 1.44 -5.21 24.41
C VAL A 557 0.35 -4.40 25.14
N ASP A 558 -0.49 -3.68 24.40
CA ASP A 558 -1.64 -2.90 24.87
C ASP A 558 -2.97 -3.67 24.85
N ASP A 559 -2.90 -4.98 24.68
CA ASP A 559 -4.07 -5.88 24.60
C ASP A 559 -4.95 -5.67 23.36
N THR A 560 -4.37 -5.15 22.28
CA THR A 560 -5.09 -4.91 21.04
C THR A 560 -4.61 -5.79 19.89
N GLY A 561 -5.42 -5.88 18.83
CA GLY A 561 -5.06 -6.55 17.59
C GLY A 561 -5.60 -5.80 16.37
N ARG A 562 -4.78 -5.67 15.33
CA ARG A 562 -5.21 -5.13 14.03
C ARG A 562 -5.94 -6.22 13.25
N LEU A 563 -7.25 -6.22 13.36
CA LEU A 563 -8.11 -7.34 13.00
C LEU A 563 -8.49 -7.35 11.52
N GLN A 564 -8.52 -8.55 10.92
CA GLN A 564 -9.26 -8.84 9.71
C GLN A 564 -10.46 -9.75 10.04
N THR A 565 -11.68 -9.33 9.70
CA THR A 565 -12.87 -10.20 9.72
C THR A 565 -13.01 -10.92 8.39
N VAL A 566 -13.17 -12.26 8.41
CA VAL A 566 -13.25 -13.11 7.22
C VAL A 566 -14.66 -13.65 7.08
N GLU A 567 -15.37 -13.20 6.04
CA GLU A 567 -16.73 -13.67 5.73
C GLU A 567 -16.68 -14.84 4.74
N ARG A 568 -17.51 -15.86 4.98
CA ARG A 568 -17.62 -17.03 4.10
C ARG A 568 -18.00 -16.68 2.66
N ARG A 569 -18.91 -15.69 2.48
CA ARG A 569 -19.38 -15.26 1.14
C ARG A 569 -18.28 -14.53 0.34
N VAL A 570 -17.32 -13.88 1.03
CA VAL A 570 -16.27 -13.05 0.43
C VAL A 570 -15.03 -13.89 0.10
N ASN A 571 -14.55 -14.68 1.04
CA ASN A 571 -13.40 -15.57 0.82
C ASN A 571 -13.69 -16.96 1.41
N PRO A 572 -14.43 -17.83 0.69
CA PRO A 572 -14.86 -19.14 1.19
C PRO A 572 -13.70 -20.08 1.47
N ARG A 573 -12.59 -20.01 0.71
CA ARG A 573 -11.41 -20.87 0.93
C ARG A 573 -10.67 -20.49 2.21
N TYR A 574 -10.44 -19.20 2.42
CA TYR A 574 -9.76 -18.72 3.63
C TYR A 574 -10.62 -18.91 4.88
N TRP A 575 -11.93 -18.61 4.76
CA TRP A 575 -12.90 -18.89 5.82
C TRP A 575 -12.88 -20.36 6.21
N ARG A 576 -12.89 -21.28 5.23
CA ARG A 576 -12.87 -22.73 5.47
C ARG A 576 -11.59 -23.18 6.20
N LEU A 577 -10.44 -22.68 5.79
CA LEU A 577 -9.17 -22.98 6.47
C LEU A 577 -9.21 -22.58 7.94
N ILE A 578 -9.68 -21.36 8.25
CA ILE A 578 -9.81 -20.90 9.64
C ILE A 578 -10.84 -21.74 10.39
N LYS A 579 -11.90 -22.17 9.74
CA LYS A 579 -12.94 -23.02 10.34
C LYS A 579 -12.42 -24.42 10.68
N GLU A 580 -11.59 -25.02 9.83
CA GLU A 580 -10.92 -26.29 10.15
C GLU A 580 -9.92 -26.13 11.32
N PHE A 581 -9.19 -25.00 11.37
CA PHE A 581 -8.31 -24.69 12.49
C PHE A 581 -9.09 -24.50 13.79
N GLU A 582 -10.25 -23.82 13.75
CA GLU A 582 -11.15 -23.68 14.92
C GLU A 582 -11.63 -25.04 15.44
N LYS A 583 -12.02 -25.98 14.56
CA LYS A 583 -12.46 -27.32 14.96
C LYS A 583 -11.38 -28.08 15.76
N LEU A 584 -10.11 -27.91 15.39
CA LEU A 584 -8.97 -28.56 16.03
C LEU A 584 -8.58 -27.90 17.36
N THR A 585 -8.72 -26.58 17.44
CA THR A 585 -8.09 -25.77 18.50
C THR A 585 -9.06 -25.03 19.41
N GLY A 586 -10.31 -24.87 18.99
CA GLY A 586 -11.30 -23.99 19.63
C GLY A 586 -10.94 -22.49 19.50
N VAL A 587 -10.06 -22.11 18.54
CA VAL A 587 -9.66 -20.72 18.26
C VAL A 587 -10.07 -20.37 16.83
N PRO A 588 -11.04 -19.46 16.63
CA PRO A 588 -11.61 -19.14 15.31
C PRO A 588 -10.78 -18.12 14.52
N LEU A 589 -9.46 -18.08 14.72
CA LEU A 589 -8.57 -17.14 14.07
C LEU A 589 -7.16 -17.71 13.88
N VAL A 590 -6.44 -17.17 12.91
CA VAL A 590 -5.04 -17.47 12.63
C VAL A 590 -4.22 -16.18 12.61
N LEU A 591 -2.91 -16.28 12.88
CA LEU A 591 -1.98 -15.19 12.58
C LEU A 591 -1.84 -15.06 11.07
N ASN A 592 -2.03 -13.85 10.55
CA ASN A 592 -1.88 -13.49 9.15
C ASN A 592 -0.85 -12.39 8.97
N THR A 593 0.14 -12.63 8.13
CA THR A 593 1.08 -11.59 7.68
C THR A 593 1.31 -11.69 6.17
N SER A 594 1.81 -10.61 5.56
CA SER A 594 2.04 -10.54 4.11
C SER A 594 3.03 -11.62 3.64
N PHE A 595 2.75 -12.24 2.48
CA PHE A 595 3.64 -13.22 1.88
C PHE A 595 4.80 -12.50 1.16
N ASN A 596 5.83 -12.18 1.91
CA ASN A 596 7.10 -11.59 1.50
C ASN A 596 8.11 -11.65 2.67
N GLU A 597 9.36 -11.34 2.40
CA GLU A 597 10.35 -11.00 3.43
C GLU A 597 10.33 -9.48 3.68
N SER A 598 10.97 -8.70 2.81
CA SER A 598 11.06 -7.23 2.87
C SER A 598 10.62 -6.56 1.56
N GLU A 599 10.58 -7.30 0.48
CA GLU A 599 10.13 -6.90 -0.86
C GLU A 599 8.60 -6.69 -0.92
N PRO A 600 8.03 -6.23 -2.06
CA PRO A 600 6.59 -6.24 -2.28
C PRO A 600 5.96 -7.63 -2.09
N ILE A 601 4.70 -7.69 -1.67
CA ILE A 601 3.94 -8.95 -1.53
C ILE A 601 4.05 -9.76 -2.84
N VAL A 602 4.20 -11.08 -2.73
CA VAL A 602 4.29 -11.97 -3.89
C VAL A 602 3.04 -11.84 -4.77
N MET A 603 3.23 -11.74 -6.08
CA MET A 603 2.14 -11.64 -7.04
C MET A 603 1.93 -12.95 -7.77
N THR A 604 3.01 -13.53 -8.29
CA THR A 604 2.98 -14.74 -9.12
C THR A 604 3.30 -16.00 -8.32
N PRO A 605 2.90 -17.19 -8.79
CA PRO A 605 3.36 -18.45 -8.21
C PRO A 605 4.89 -18.54 -8.14
N GLN A 606 5.60 -18.00 -9.17
CA GLN A 606 7.05 -17.96 -9.20
C GLN A 606 7.62 -17.13 -8.04
N HIS A 607 7.07 -15.93 -7.76
CA HIS A 607 7.49 -15.12 -6.61
C HIS A 607 7.25 -15.84 -5.27
N ALA A 608 6.14 -16.59 -5.18
CA ALA A 608 5.84 -17.36 -3.97
C ALA A 608 6.87 -18.49 -3.75
N VAL A 609 7.22 -19.22 -4.81
CA VAL A 609 8.26 -20.26 -4.78
C VAL A 609 9.62 -19.65 -4.42
N GLU A 610 10.00 -18.53 -5.06
CA GLU A 610 11.25 -17.83 -4.76
C GLU A 610 11.33 -17.37 -3.29
N THR A 611 10.24 -16.82 -2.76
CA THR A 611 10.18 -16.42 -1.34
C THR A 611 10.24 -17.62 -0.41
N PHE A 612 9.53 -18.72 -0.74
CA PHE A 612 9.56 -19.97 0.02
C PHE A 612 10.99 -20.56 0.09
N THR A 613 11.70 -20.60 -1.05
CA THR A 613 13.07 -21.14 -1.11
C THR A 613 14.12 -20.26 -0.44
N LYS A 614 13.88 -18.95 -0.30
CA LYS A 614 14.78 -18.00 0.37
C LYS A 614 14.55 -17.89 1.87
N THR A 615 13.41 -18.38 2.36
CA THR A 615 13.02 -18.29 3.78
C THR A 615 12.86 -19.68 4.37
N GLU A 616 12.78 -19.76 5.69
CA GLU A 616 12.63 -21.03 6.40
C GLU A 616 11.16 -21.33 6.70
N MET A 617 10.26 -21.13 5.72
CA MET A 617 8.88 -21.60 5.82
C MET A 617 8.81 -23.13 5.72
N ASP A 618 7.86 -23.74 6.41
CA ASP A 618 7.73 -25.20 6.47
C ASP A 618 6.90 -25.76 5.31
N ILE A 619 5.87 -25.00 4.88
CA ILE A 619 4.93 -25.42 3.83
C ILE A 619 4.64 -24.24 2.89
N LEU A 620 4.55 -24.54 1.59
CA LEU A 620 4.01 -23.64 0.58
C LEU A 620 2.75 -24.26 -0.04
N VAL A 621 1.66 -23.49 -0.03
CA VAL A 621 0.40 -23.85 -0.70
C VAL A 621 0.17 -22.91 -1.87
N LEU A 622 0.14 -23.46 -3.10
CA LEU A 622 -0.21 -22.76 -4.35
C LEU A 622 -1.48 -23.36 -4.93
N GLY A 623 -2.62 -22.70 -4.78
CA GLY A 623 -3.91 -23.30 -5.14
C GLY A 623 -4.16 -24.57 -4.34
N ASN A 624 -4.21 -25.71 -5.03
CA ASN A 624 -4.35 -27.03 -4.41
C ASN A 624 -3.03 -27.83 -4.34
N HIS A 625 -1.90 -27.22 -4.72
CA HIS A 625 -0.58 -27.85 -4.62
C HIS A 625 0.11 -27.50 -3.31
N VAL A 626 0.62 -28.53 -2.62
CA VAL A 626 1.32 -28.43 -1.34
C VAL A 626 2.78 -28.86 -1.53
N VAL A 627 3.70 -27.96 -1.24
CA VAL A 627 5.15 -28.22 -1.20
C VAL A 627 5.59 -28.19 0.26
N ARG A 628 6.28 -29.23 0.71
CA ARG A 628 6.83 -29.31 2.07
C ARG A 628 8.33 -29.09 2.03
N SER A 629 8.85 -28.32 3.01
CA SER A 629 10.30 -28.12 3.10
C SER A 629 10.97 -29.47 3.41
N GLY A 630 11.88 -29.89 2.51
CA GLY A 630 12.69 -31.09 2.65
C GLY A 630 14.17 -30.74 2.88
N ALA A 631 15.02 -31.74 3.07
CA ALA A 631 16.47 -31.55 3.19
C ALA A 631 17.08 -30.81 1.96
N ALA A 632 16.53 -30.98 0.76
CA ALA A 632 16.94 -30.30 -0.44
C ALA A 632 16.66 -28.77 -0.41
N CYS A 633 15.59 -28.33 0.24
CA CYS A 633 15.26 -26.91 0.38
C CYS A 633 16.22 -26.19 1.35
N ARG A 634 16.72 -26.88 2.38
CA ARG A 634 17.72 -26.35 3.33
C ARG A 634 19.08 -26.15 2.67
N VAL A 635 19.50 -27.07 1.78
CA VAL A 635 20.76 -26.96 1.06
C VAL A 635 20.77 -25.76 0.10
N ALA A 636 19.61 -25.43 -0.53
CA ALA A 636 19.49 -24.26 -1.38
C ALA A 636 19.58 -22.94 -0.59
N SER A 637 19.03 -22.88 0.64
CA SER A 637 19.14 -21.70 1.51
C SER A 637 20.58 -21.49 2.02
N GLU A 638 21.31 -22.55 2.33
CA GLU A 638 22.73 -22.50 2.74
C GLU A 638 23.64 -22.10 1.56
N ALA A 639 23.34 -22.55 0.35
CA ALA A 639 24.09 -22.18 -0.85
C ALA A 639 23.91 -20.69 -1.23
N VAL A 640 22.72 -20.13 -1.03
CA VAL A 640 22.45 -18.68 -1.23
C VAL A 640 23.10 -17.85 -0.12
N ALA A 641 23.14 -18.34 1.12
CA ALA A 641 23.80 -17.67 2.23
C ALA A 641 25.34 -17.68 2.07
N SER A 642 25.91 -18.77 1.50
CA SER A 642 27.35 -18.91 1.26
C SER A 642 27.84 -18.15 0.01
N ALA A 643 26.95 -17.77 -0.91
CA ALA A 643 27.29 -17.03 -2.13
C ALA A 643 27.54 -15.51 -1.92
N GLY A 644 27.61 -15.05 -0.66
CA GLY A 644 28.22 -13.76 -0.32
C GLY A 644 27.58 -12.51 -0.92
N VAL A 645 26.28 -12.49 -1.14
CA VAL A 645 25.59 -11.24 -1.45
C VAL A 645 25.46 -10.45 -0.16
N ALA A 646 26.26 -9.40 -0.02
CA ALA A 646 26.15 -8.45 1.08
C ALA A 646 24.69 -7.94 1.16
N ARG A 647 24.02 -8.25 2.25
CA ARG A 647 22.65 -7.80 2.54
C ARG A 647 22.66 -6.29 2.68
N PRO A 648 21.78 -5.53 2.00
CA PRO A 648 21.70 -4.08 2.06
C PRO A 648 21.28 -3.55 3.42
#